data_1a08cc9740c7d23399effe1a5030b7c2
#
_entry.id   1a08cc9740c7d23399effe1a5030b7c2
#
_cell.length_a   1.000
_cell.length_b   1.000
_cell.length_c   1.000
_cell.angle_alpha   90.00
_cell.angle_beta   90.00
_cell.angle_gamma   90.00
#
_symmetry.space_group_name_H-M   'P 1'
#
loop_
_entity.id
_entity.type
_entity.pdbx_description
1 polymer ?
#
loop_
_entity_poly.entity_id
_entity_poly.type
_entity_poly.pdbx_seq_one_letter_code
_entity_poly.pdbx_strand_id
1 'polypeptide(L)'
;MPNQIKIILNLPIYKSFDYLVPKHFRDLRPGMRVEVPFGTKNLIGITITDPTIRNISENKYKLKNINKVIDLKPIITNEVFQICKWSADYYQHPLGQVIFSSLPSKIKKGGDLEIKENQAFLLKVKKQTDDTYFKNKPAQYRLFKKIESSGTVRSDIIKPSNLINLLLSNNLIEKSPIEDKRINTKKIRLSEEQNDAYKLISKKISIFQAFLIEGVTGSGKTELYIKIAKDIVSKKGQVLIVVPEINLTPQTINRFKSYLNCSISSYHSGLSDKVKNNTWIRAKNGQVDIIIGTRSSIYLPFSNLKLIIVDEEHDVSLKQSDVLRYHARDVAIIRAKNLNIPILMGSATPSFESLYNCKKTKYDHIILKSRFYNTKLPSVTVIDTNKDQPSEGFSTGLIKEIKETLKNKKQTLLFINRRGFSHTLLCKTCGWTSKCDNCDAFMTYHDYDSKLYCHHCGYQKKVNLKNICSCDKRNECNIIPLGAGTERVETKAKSLFPHANIMRIDSDTINNIDKLNSFLNQARDGKIDILIGTQMLVKGHDFPNLTLVGVMDIDAGLYSLDFRSIEKIAQMLIQVSGRSGRHDSPGKVIIQTRKPGHPLMSELLEYGYNGFSNKALEDRNHASLPPYSYLALFRVSTKYKGEGLIFLSKIKNKFNENNIKLLGPSPSPIHKKNNRYFYQLLVNSNNRKFLLQKSTEIREYIMKQKKSNIKWSIDIDPIDLY
;
A
#
# COMPACT_ATOMS: atom_id res chain seq x y z
N MET A 1 29.44 -4.06 41.18
CA MET A 1 29.45 -4.98 40.01
C MET A 1 28.97 -4.19 38.80
N PRO A 2 29.52 -4.40 37.62
CA PRO A 2 29.05 -3.67 36.42
C PRO A 2 27.66 -4.17 36.02
N ASN A 3 26.74 -3.25 35.80
CA ASN A 3 25.44 -3.56 35.27
C ASN A 3 25.55 -3.91 33.78
N GLN A 4 24.79 -4.89 33.32
CA GLN A 4 24.66 -5.24 31.90
C GLN A 4 23.24 -4.99 31.40
N ILE A 5 23.08 -4.69 30.10
CA ILE A 5 21.81 -4.44 29.45
C ILE A 5 21.79 -5.10 28.08
N LYS A 6 20.61 -5.58 27.67
CA LYS A 6 20.41 -6.11 26.32
C LYS A 6 19.98 -5.02 25.36
N ILE A 7 20.63 -4.96 24.20
CA ILE A 7 20.43 -3.96 23.16
C ILE A 7 20.17 -4.66 21.83
N ILE A 8 19.22 -4.13 21.08
CA ILE A 8 18.91 -4.56 19.71
C ILE A 8 19.44 -3.53 18.74
N LEU A 9 20.07 -4.02 17.67
CA LEU A 9 20.63 -3.22 16.58
C LEU A 9 19.81 -3.39 15.30
N ASN A 10 19.86 -2.41 14.41
CA ASN A 10 19.24 -2.51 13.09
C ASN A 10 20.06 -3.39 12.15
N LEU A 11 20.13 -4.65 12.46
CA LEU A 11 20.89 -5.67 11.73
C LEU A 11 19.99 -6.86 11.40
N PRO A 12 20.28 -7.63 10.33
CA PRO A 12 19.54 -8.84 9.98
C PRO A 12 19.96 -10.02 10.90
N ILE A 13 19.93 -9.80 12.20
CA ILE A 13 20.37 -10.75 13.23
C ILE A 13 19.23 -10.96 14.22
N TYR A 14 18.90 -12.22 14.50
CA TYR A 14 17.82 -12.64 15.39
C TYR A 14 18.19 -12.67 16.89
N LYS A 15 19.30 -12.04 17.27
CA LYS A 15 19.79 -11.98 18.65
C LYS A 15 19.91 -10.54 19.12
N SER A 16 19.73 -10.34 20.42
CA SER A 16 20.16 -9.13 21.11
C SER A 16 21.63 -9.23 21.50
N PHE A 17 22.21 -8.10 21.83
CA PHE A 17 23.62 -7.98 22.24
C PHE A 17 23.69 -7.45 23.68
N ASP A 18 24.59 -8.03 24.47
CA ASP A 18 24.84 -7.60 25.84
C ASP A 18 25.97 -6.55 25.87
N TYR A 19 25.72 -5.46 26.60
CA TYR A 19 26.66 -4.37 26.82
C TYR A 19 26.76 -4.04 28.30
N LEU A 20 27.91 -3.50 28.72
CA LEU A 20 28.09 -2.96 30.06
C LEU A 20 27.55 -1.53 30.15
N VAL A 21 26.92 -1.23 31.28
CA VAL A 21 26.40 0.11 31.59
C VAL A 21 27.41 0.82 32.49
N PRO A 22 28.09 1.87 32.02
CA PRO A 22 28.97 2.71 32.83
C PRO A 22 28.23 3.33 34.03
N LYS A 23 28.87 3.48 35.17
CA LYS A 23 28.27 3.95 36.45
C LYS A 23 27.60 5.35 36.35
N HIS A 24 28.04 6.18 35.41
CA HIS A 24 27.47 7.51 35.19
C HIS A 24 26.16 7.52 34.37
N PHE A 25 25.79 6.40 33.72
CA PHE A 25 24.50 6.25 33.06
C PHE A 25 23.50 5.62 34.03
N ARG A 26 22.76 6.50 34.74
CA ARG A 26 21.66 6.12 35.62
C ARG A 26 20.35 6.15 34.81
N ASP A 27 19.36 5.41 35.23
CA ASP A 27 17.97 5.44 34.71
C ASP A 27 17.79 4.94 33.25
N LEU A 28 18.63 4.03 32.79
CA LEU A 28 18.38 3.31 31.53
C LEU A 28 17.14 2.43 31.67
N ARG A 29 16.20 2.57 30.72
CA ARG A 29 14.95 1.81 30.66
C ARG A 29 14.78 1.19 29.28
N PRO A 30 13.98 0.12 29.12
CA PRO A 30 13.65 -0.43 27.82
C PRO A 30 13.02 0.63 26.89
N GLY A 31 13.42 0.61 25.61
CA GLY A 31 12.91 1.55 24.62
C GLY A 31 13.71 2.84 24.45
N MET A 32 14.88 2.98 25.09
CA MET A 32 15.76 4.14 24.91
C MET A 32 16.83 3.86 23.85
N ARG A 33 17.20 4.89 23.08
CA ARG A 33 18.31 4.81 22.11
C ARG A 33 19.64 5.00 22.82
N VAL A 34 20.58 4.16 22.43
CA VAL A 34 21.96 4.24 22.89
C VAL A 34 22.92 4.09 21.73
N GLU A 35 24.09 4.69 21.83
CA GLU A 35 25.18 4.46 20.89
C GLU A 35 26.13 3.43 21.44
N VAL A 36 26.41 2.39 20.65
CA VAL A 36 27.24 1.26 21.06
C VAL A 36 28.30 0.91 20.02
N PRO A 37 29.48 0.43 20.44
CA PRO A 37 30.50 -0.04 19.52
C PRO A 37 30.15 -1.43 18.98
N PHE A 38 30.10 -1.58 17.64
CA PHE A 38 29.87 -2.85 16.96
C PHE A 38 30.86 -3.05 15.82
N GLY A 39 31.78 -4.02 16.00
CA GLY A 39 32.94 -4.17 15.12
C GLY A 39 33.84 -2.94 15.22
N THR A 40 34.08 -2.30 14.08
CA THR A 40 34.88 -1.04 13.95
C THR A 40 33.98 0.23 13.90
N LYS A 41 32.66 0.09 14.00
CA LYS A 41 31.70 1.19 13.86
C LYS A 41 30.91 1.38 15.16
N ASN A 42 30.41 2.60 15.35
CA ASN A 42 29.38 2.89 16.34
C ASN A 42 28.00 2.80 15.68
N LEU A 43 27.08 2.12 16.34
CA LEU A 43 25.71 1.95 15.89
C LEU A 43 24.71 2.44 16.94
N ILE A 44 23.57 2.92 16.46
CA ILE A 44 22.44 3.21 17.34
C ILE A 44 21.70 1.91 17.62
N GLY A 45 21.51 1.62 18.91
CA GLY A 45 20.74 0.50 19.41
C GLY A 45 19.54 0.97 20.24
N ILE A 46 18.62 0.03 20.50
CA ILE A 46 17.48 0.22 21.41
C ILE A 46 17.63 -0.75 22.58
N THR A 47 17.53 -0.24 23.79
CA THR A 47 17.52 -1.04 25.03
C THR A 47 16.23 -1.86 25.10
N ILE A 48 16.30 -3.13 25.53
CA ILE A 48 15.14 -4.04 25.60
C ILE A 48 14.91 -4.64 26.98
N THR A 49 15.84 -4.45 27.92
CA THR A 49 15.71 -4.85 29.33
C THR A 49 16.10 -3.69 30.21
N ASP A 50 15.74 -3.77 31.47
CA ASP A 50 16.36 -2.95 32.51
C ASP A 50 17.81 -3.42 32.74
N PRO A 51 18.69 -2.56 33.25
CA PRO A 51 20.03 -2.97 33.67
C PRO A 51 19.97 -4.01 34.80
N THR A 52 20.71 -5.11 34.62
CA THR A 52 20.78 -6.18 35.64
C THR A 52 22.21 -6.33 36.15
N ILE A 53 22.36 -6.64 37.44
CA ILE A 53 23.64 -6.97 38.04
C ILE A 53 24.09 -8.31 37.45
N ARG A 54 25.36 -8.35 37.00
CA ARG A 54 25.88 -9.51 36.32
C ARG A 54 26.69 -10.40 37.28
N ASN A 55 26.46 -11.72 37.17
CA ASN A 55 27.43 -12.73 37.63
C ASN A 55 28.53 -12.92 36.58
N ILE A 56 29.78 -12.59 36.93
CA ILE A 56 30.92 -12.53 36.00
C ILE A 56 31.34 -13.91 35.48
N SER A 57 30.88 -14.99 36.13
CA SER A 57 31.30 -16.37 35.85
C SER A 57 30.77 -17.01 34.57
N GLU A 58 29.79 -16.41 33.88
CA GLU A 58 29.06 -17.10 32.78
C GLU A 58 29.40 -16.69 31.34
N ASN A 59 30.26 -15.70 31.12
CA ASN A 59 30.47 -15.21 29.73
C ASN A 59 31.90 -15.45 29.21
N LYS A 60 31.97 -16.16 28.10
CA LYS A 60 33.18 -16.42 27.31
C LYS A 60 33.78 -15.18 26.62
N TYR A 61 33.14 -14.02 26.65
CA TYR A 61 33.51 -12.82 25.87
C TYR A 61 33.58 -11.57 26.74
N LYS A 62 34.58 -10.69 26.48
CA LYS A 62 34.72 -9.37 27.11
C LYS A 62 33.63 -8.45 26.53
N LEU A 63 32.65 -8.06 27.36
CA LEU A 63 31.61 -7.11 26.95
C LEU A 63 32.18 -5.71 26.79
N LYS A 64 31.61 -4.96 25.80
CA LYS A 64 31.94 -3.55 25.56
C LYS A 64 30.98 -2.65 26.32
N ASN A 65 31.43 -1.43 26.63
CA ASN A 65 30.58 -0.39 27.26
C ASN A 65 29.69 0.26 26.25
N ILE A 66 28.53 0.80 26.72
CA ILE A 66 27.72 1.78 25.98
C ILE A 66 28.55 3.07 25.88
N ASN A 67 28.61 3.66 24.68
CA ASN A 67 29.34 4.91 24.46
C ASN A 67 28.53 6.13 24.89
N LYS A 68 27.23 6.16 24.58
CA LYS A 68 26.33 7.31 24.83
C LYS A 68 24.89 6.87 25.00
N VAL A 69 24.19 7.50 25.93
CA VAL A 69 22.71 7.44 26.04
C VAL A 69 22.17 8.66 25.31
N ILE A 70 21.24 8.43 24.35
CA ILE A 70 20.71 9.49 23.48
C ILE A 70 19.44 10.09 24.08
N ASP A 71 18.61 9.27 24.67
CA ASP A 71 17.28 9.65 25.15
C ASP A 71 17.25 9.76 26.69
N LEU A 72 16.51 10.75 27.20
CA LEU A 72 16.22 10.89 28.62
C LEU A 72 15.02 10.01 29.07
N LYS A 73 14.16 9.63 28.12
CA LYS A 73 12.95 8.79 28.35
C LYS A 73 12.79 7.80 27.21
N PRO A 74 12.14 6.65 27.43
CA PRO A 74 11.87 5.69 26.35
C PRO A 74 11.16 6.32 25.16
N ILE A 75 11.69 6.12 23.97
CA ILE A 75 11.05 6.57 22.72
C ILE A 75 10.08 5.52 22.18
N ILE A 76 10.39 4.23 22.40
CA ILE A 76 9.50 3.11 22.09
C ILE A 76 8.67 2.82 23.33
N THR A 77 7.36 2.99 23.21
CA THR A 77 6.41 2.63 24.28
C THR A 77 6.35 1.11 24.42
N ASN A 78 5.97 0.62 25.61
CA ASN A 78 5.80 -0.82 25.82
C ASN A 78 4.78 -1.42 24.82
N GLU A 79 3.72 -0.70 24.51
CA GLU A 79 2.70 -1.11 23.53
C GLU A 79 3.34 -1.32 22.14
N VAL A 80 4.11 -0.35 21.63
CA VAL A 80 4.80 -0.47 20.33
C VAL A 80 5.85 -1.58 20.36
N PHE A 81 6.55 -1.76 21.48
CA PHE A 81 7.51 -2.84 21.65
C PHE A 81 6.83 -4.22 21.54
N GLN A 82 5.69 -4.42 22.22
CA GLN A 82 4.95 -5.68 22.19
C GLN A 82 4.46 -6.01 20.76
N ILE A 83 3.93 -5.02 20.04
CA ILE A 83 3.47 -5.25 18.66
C ILE A 83 4.63 -5.50 17.69
N CYS A 84 5.77 -4.85 17.87
CA CYS A 84 6.98 -5.14 17.11
C CYS A 84 7.51 -6.56 17.41
N LYS A 85 7.50 -6.99 18.67
CA LYS A 85 7.90 -8.34 19.09
C LYS A 85 6.97 -9.38 18.46
N TRP A 86 5.66 -9.20 18.57
CA TRP A 86 4.69 -10.08 17.93
C TRP A 86 4.93 -10.17 16.42
N SER A 87 5.15 -9.03 15.75
CA SER A 87 5.41 -9.00 14.30
C SER A 87 6.72 -9.71 13.92
N ALA A 88 7.76 -9.58 14.73
CA ALA A 88 9.03 -10.27 14.53
C ALA A 88 8.88 -11.79 14.64
N ASP A 89 8.17 -12.25 15.68
CA ASP A 89 7.96 -13.67 15.96
C ASP A 89 7.02 -14.29 14.91
N TYR A 90 5.91 -13.62 14.59
CA TYR A 90 4.92 -14.11 13.64
C TYR A 90 5.46 -14.16 12.21
N TYR A 91 6.04 -13.06 11.73
CA TYR A 91 6.56 -12.97 10.36
C TYR A 91 8.00 -13.47 10.21
N GLN A 92 8.55 -14.10 11.24
CA GLN A 92 9.89 -14.69 11.24
C GLN A 92 10.95 -13.69 10.80
N HIS A 93 10.94 -12.47 11.39
CA HIS A 93 11.84 -11.38 11.00
C HIS A 93 12.69 -10.90 12.20
N PRO A 94 13.94 -10.41 12.00
CA PRO A 94 14.77 -9.89 13.09
C PRO A 94 14.11 -8.74 13.84
N LEU A 95 13.94 -8.86 15.16
CA LEU A 95 13.25 -7.87 16.00
C LEU A 95 13.87 -6.48 15.89
N GLY A 96 15.21 -6.39 15.77
CA GLY A 96 15.89 -5.11 15.57
C GLY A 96 15.40 -4.37 14.33
N GLN A 97 15.30 -5.07 13.19
CA GLN A 97 14.80 -4.45 11.96
C GLN A 97 13.32 -4.05 12.07
N VAL A 98 12.50 -4.82 12.77
CA VAL A 98 11.08 -4.48 13.01
C VAL A 98 10.96 -3.21 13.84
N ILE A 99 11.66 -3.11 14.97
CA ILE A 99 11.62 -1.92 15.82
C ILE A 99 12.15 -0.70 15.07
N PHE A 100 13.27 -0.83 14.37
CA PHE A 100 13.79 0.28 13.60
C PHE A 100 12.88 0.68 12.42
N SER A 101 12.06 -0.24 11.88
CA SER A 101 11.07 0.12 10.86
C SER A 101 9.97 1.03 11.39
N SER A 102 9.67 1.00 12.69
CA SER A 102 8.68 1.87 13.35
C SER A 102 9.18 3.31 13.58
N LEU A 103 10.47 3.56 13.36
CA LEU A 103 11.10 4.86 13.59
C LEU A 103 11.28 5.64 12.27
N PRO A 104 11.06 6.97 12.26
CA PRO A 104 11.46 7.82 11.14
C PRO A 104 12.98 7.86 10.94
N SER A 105 13.41 8.18 9.70
CA SER A 105 14.83 8.18 9.31
C SER A 105 15.73 9.01 10.22
N LYS A 106 15.28 10.20 10.63
CA LYS A 106 16.05 11.08 11.52
C LYS A 106 16.25 10.45 12.91
N ILE A 107 15.19 9.88 13.47
CA ILE A 107 15.22 9.25 14.81
C ILE A 107 16.10 8.00 14.77
N LYS A 108 16.05 7.18 13.71
CA LYS A 108 16.93 6.02 13.50
C LYS A 108 18.42 6.38 13.59
N LYS A 109 18.79 7.57 13.15
CA LYS A 109 20.17 8.07 13.11
C LYS A 109 20.60 8.81 14.39
N GLY A 110 19.82 8.76 15.46
CA GLY A 110 20.14 9.42 16.73
C GLY A 110 19.72 10.88 16.81
N GLY A 111 18.92 11.39 15.84
CA GLY A 111 18.48 12.80 15.84
C GLY A 111 17.48 13.09 16.97
N ASP A 112 17.38 14.39 17.34
CA ASP A 112 16.56 14.87 18.43
C ASP A 112 15.06 14.69 18.22
N LEU A 113 14.33 14.58 19.33
CA LEU A 113 12.88 14.47 19.39
C LEU A 113 12.18 15.85 19.40
N GLU A 114 12.90 16.91 19.04
CA GLU A 114 12.30 18.25 18.96
C GLU A 114 11.49 18.41 17.68
N ILE A 115 10.27 18.92 17.84
CA ILE A 115 9.48 19.39 16.72
C ILE A 115 10.08 20.70 16.25
N LYS A 116 10.84 20.69 15.17
CA LYS A 116 11.19 21.93 14.48
C LYS A 116 9.92 22.42 13.76
N GLU A 117 9.06 23.08 14.47
CA GLU A 117 7.94 23.80 13.88
C GLU A 117 8.51 24.94 13.03
N ASN A 118 8.44 24.80 11.72
CA ASN A 118 8.12 25.96 10.92
C ASN A 118 6.63 26.17 11.18
N GLN A 119 6.27 27.00 12.16
CA GLN A 119 4.90 27.46 12.25
C GLN A 119 4.57 28.04 10.88
N ALA A 120 3.66 27.38 10.16
CA ALA A 120 3.14 27.98 8.94
C ALA A 120 2.42 29.25 9.40
N PHE A 121 2.75 30.35 8.79
CA PHE A 121 2.14 31.66 9.04
C PHE A 121 1.59 32.19 7.72
N LEU A 122 0.61 33.03 7.81
CA LEU A 122 0.14 33.81 6.67
C LEU A 122 1.10 34.96 6.41
N LEU A 123 1.44 35.09 5.14
CA LEU A 123 2.22 36.23 4.66
C LEU A 123 1.24 37.26 4.09
N LYS A 124 1.33 38.49 4.56
CA LYS A 124 0.59 39.63 4.04
C LYS A 124 1.58 40.70 3.60
N VAL A 125 1.20 41.46 2.60
CA VAL A 125 1.97 42.70 2.24
C VAL A 125 1.81 43.68 3.37
N LYS A 126 2.95 44.20 3.86
CA LYS A 126 3.02 45.19 4.91
C LYS A 126 3.18 46.61 4.34
N LYS A 127 3.96 46.74 3.27
CA LYS A 127 4.25 48.00 2.62
C LYS A 127 4.13 47.85 1.12
N GLN A 128 3.32 48.67 0.47
CA GLN A 128 3.32 48.81 -0.98
C GLN A 128 4.64 49.40 -1.46
N THR A 129 5.16 48.89 -2.55
CA THR A 129 6.47 49.23 -3.08
C THR A 129 6.38 49.31 -4.59
N ASP A 130 7.01 50.35 -5.19
CA ASP A 130 7.08 50.50 -6.63
C ASP A 130 7.87 49.37 -7.29
N ASP A 131 7.50 49.03 -8.50
CA ASP A 131 8.15 47.97 -9.31
C ASP A 131 9.65 48.24 -9.51
N THR A 132 10.09 49.50 -9.40
CA THR A 132 11.49 49.91 -9.46
C THR A 132 12.37 49.31 -8.36
N TYR A 133 11.82 49.02 -7.17
CA TYR A 133 12.54 48.32 -6.08
C TYR A 133 13.00 46.91 -6.48
N PHE A 134 12.26 46.28 -7.36
CA PHE A 134 12.53 44.93 -7.79
C PHE A 134 13.30 44.79 -9.11
N LYS A 135 13.80 45.90 -9.70
CA LYS A 135 14.41 45.95 -11.03
C LYS A 135 15.48 44.88 -11.31
N ASN A 136 16.19 44.43 -10.26
CA ASN A 136 17.19 43.35 -10.35
C ASN A 136 16.85 42.12 -9.49
N LYS A 137 15.60 41.94 -9.08
CA LYS A 137 15.15 40.90 -8.14
C LYS A 137 13.89 40.18 -8.62
N PRO A 138 13.87 39.56 -9.83
CA PRO A 138 12.65 39.05 -10.46
C PRO A 138 11.94 37.95 -9.65
N ALA A 139 12.68 37.13 -8.89
CA ALA A 139 12.10 36.08 -8.07
C ALA A 139 11.37 36.64 -6.83
N GLN A 140 11.93 37.70 -6.22
CA GLN A 140 11.28 38.42 -5.10
C GLN A 140 10.03 39.16 -5.57
N TYR A 141 10.08 39.77 -6.75
CA TYR A 141 8.94 40.44 -7.38
C TYR A 141 7.76 39.49 -7.64
N ARG A 142 8.02 38.34 -8.26
CA ARG A 142 6.98 37.35 -8.50
C ARG A 142 6.31 36.86 -7.20
N LEU A 143 7.10 36.65 -6.16
CA LEU A 143 6.57 36.24 -4.86
C LEU A 143 5.77 37.38 -4.20
N PHE A 144 6.28 38.61 -4.24
CA PHE A 144 5.59 39.78 -3.69
C PHE A 144 4.24 40.03 -4.38
N LYS A 145 4.21 40.03 -5.72
CA LYS A 145 2.97 40.15 -6.52
C LYS A 145 1.99 39.01 -6.26
N LYS A 146 2.49 37.81 -6.03
CA LYS A 146 1.63 36.68 -5.66
C LYS A 146 0.98 36.87 -4.29
N ILE A 147 1.70 37.39 -3.31
CA ILE A 147 1.14 37.68 -1.99
C ILE A 147 0.17 38.88 -2.07
N GLU A 148 0.50 39.91 -2.84
CA GLU A 148 -0.33 41.08 -3.06
C GLU A 148 -1.66 40.71 -3.72
N SER A 149 -1.64 39.96 -4.83
CA SER A 149 -2.84 39.57 -5.57
C SER A 149 -3.76 38.56 -4.80
N SER A 150 -3.17 37.74 -3.93
CA SER A 150 -3.90 36.77 -3.11
C SER A 150 -4.32 37.32 -1.75
N GLY A 151 -3.93 38.54 -1.38
CA GLY A 151 -4.14 39.15 -0.07
C GLY A 151 -3.36 38.47 1.08
N THR A 152 -3.39 37.14 1.10
CA THR A 152 -2.63 36.33 2.07
C THR A 152 -2.17 35.00 1.43
N VAL A 153 -0.93 34.59 1.72
CA VAL A 153 -0.37 33.32 1.26
C VAL A 153 0.29 32.58 2.43
N ARG A 154 0.06 31.26 2.50
CA ARG A 154 0.69 30.43 3.53
C ARG A 154 2.18 30.23 3.24
N SER A 155 3.02 30.42 4.27
CA SER A 155 4.48 30.30 4.16
C SER A 155 4.97 28.90 3.80
N ASP A 156 4.21 27.84 4.12
CA ASP A 156 4.56 26.44 3.84
C ASP A 156 4.38 26.04 2.36
N ILE A 157 3.63 26.85 1.58
CA ILE A 157 3.38 26.61 0.14
C ILE A 157 4.49 27.23 -0.73
N ILE A 158 5.30 28.14 -0.15
CA ILE A 158 6.30 28.90 -0.89
C ILE A 158 7.68 28.25 -0.78
N LYS A 159 8.30 28.00 -1.92
CA LYS A 159 9.70 27.56 -2.02
C LYS A 159 10.42 28.42 -3.07
N PRO A 160 11.70 28.82 -2.83
CA PRO A 160 12.53 28.56 -1.65
C PRO A 160 12.24 29.52 -0.50
N SER A 161 12.40 29.06 0.74
CA SER A 161 12.15 29.84 1.98
C SER A 161 13.03 31.08 2.14
N ASN A 162 14.18 31.10 1.50
CA ASN A 162 15.10 32.25 1.53
C ASN A 162 14.47 33.53 0.97
N LEU A 163 13.58 33.43 -0.03
CA LEU A 163 12.88 34.60 -0.58
C LEU A 163 11.90 35.21 0.42
N ILE A 164 11.25 34.38 1.23
CA ILE A 164 10.37 34.86 2.31
C ILE A 164 11.17 35.64 3.34
N ASN A 165 12.32 35.10 3.75
CA ASN A 165 13.19 35.78 4.75
C ASN A 165 13.70 37.10 4.24
N LEU A 166 14.05 37.20 2.95
CA LEU A 166 14.49 38.47 2.32
C LEU A 166 13.36 39.52 2.26
N LEU A 167 12.14 39.13 1.95
CA LEU A 167 11.00 40.04 1.93
C LEU A 167 10.59 40.47 3.36
N LEU A 168 10.76 39.61 4.36
CA LEU A 168 10.53 39.92 5.77
C LEU A 168 11.60 40.85 6.32
N SER A 169 12.89 40.60 6.03
CA SER A 169 13.98 41.47 6.49
C SER A 169 13.93 42.87 5.89
N ASN A 170 13.38 42.98 4.68
CA ASN A 170 13.15 44.28 4.02
C ASN A 170 11.80 44.93 4.41
N ASN A 171 11.09 44.40 5.37
CA ASN A 171 9.83 44.95 5.88
C ASN A 171 8.70 45.06 4.83
N LEU A 172 8.78 44.30 3.72
CA LEU A 172 7.80 44.34 2.62
C LEU A 172 6.59 43.48 2.90
N ILE A 173 6.79 42.40 3.64
CA ILE A 173 5.73 41.47 4.07
C ILE A 173 5.79 41.27 5.58
N GLU A 174 4.70 40.88 6.16
CA GLU A 174 4.58 40.52 7.57
C GLU A 174 4.03 39.15 7.79
N LYS A 175 4.31 38.56 8.95
CA LYS A 175 3.75 37.31 9.42
C LYS A 175 2.48 37.58 10.20
N SER A 176 1.38 36.97 9.83
CA SER A 176 0.19 36.88 10.67
C SER A 176 -0.06 35.40 11.09
N PRO A 177 -0.54 35.16 12.30
CA PRO A 177 -0.91 33.83 12.71
C PRO A 177 -1.98 33.28 11.76
N ILE A 178 -1.90 31.99 11.48
CA ILE A 178 -3.02 31.30 10.85
C ILE A 178 -4.08 31.22 11.93
N GLU A 179 -5.03 32.12 11.94
CA GLU A 179 -6.24 31.91 12.72
C GLU A 179 -6.87 30.63 12.20
N ASP A 180 -7.00 29.63 13.04
CA ASP A 180 -7.87 28.49 12.78
C ASP A 180 -9.30 29.06 12.68
N LYS A 181 -9.68 29.50 11.48
CA LYS A 181 -11.09 29.79 11.20
C LYS A 181 -11.84 28.53 11.60
N ARG A 182 -12.66 28.64 12.63
CA ARG A 182 -13.60 27.58 13.03
C ARG A 182 -14.31 27.12 11.76
N ILE A 183 -13.88 25.99 11.21
CA ILE A 183 -14.47 25.44 10.01
C ILE A 183 -15.88 25.06 10.41
N ASN A 184 -16.88 25.66 9.78
CA ASN A 184 -18.26 25.27 9.95
C ASN A 184 -18.35 23.79 9.55
N THR A 185 -18.37 22.90 10.52
CA THR A 185 -18.37 21.46 10.27
C THR A 185 -19.73 21.04 9.75
N LYS A 186 -19.71 20.25 8.69
CA LYS A 186 -20.95 19.66 8.12
C LYS A 186 -21.61 18.77 9.17
N LYS A 187 -22.94 18.76 9.23
CA LYS A 187 -23.69 17.80 10.04
C LYS A 187 -23.55 16.39 9.43
N ILE A 188 -23.20 15.42 10.26
CA ILE A 188 -23.18 14.01 9.84
C ILE A 188 -24.62 13.51 9.84
N ARG A 189 -25.08 13.06 8.68
CA ARG A 189 -26.37 12.38 8.54
C ARG A 189 -26.08 10.91 8.25
N LEU A 190 -26.65 10.03 9.06
CA LEU A 190 -26.55 8.58 8.89
C LEU A 190 -27.89 8.06 8.32
N SER A 191 -27.83 7.08 7.43
CA SER A 191 -29.02 6.30 7.05
C SER A 191 -29.45 5.42 8.22
N GLU A 192 -30.61 4.80 8.13
CA GLU A 192 -31.13 3.88 9.13
C GLU A 192 -30.17 2.72 9.38
N GLU A 193 -29.72 2.04 8.31
CA GLU A 193 -28.72 0.96 8.39
C GLU A 193 -27.42 1.41 9.07
N GLN A 194 -26.92 2.59 8.73
CA GLN A 194 -25.72 3.15 9.34
C GLN A 194 -25.91 3.51 10.81
N ASN A 195 -27.11 3.98 11.17
CA ASN A 195 -27.42 4.32 12.55
C ASN A 195 -27.49 3.06 13.43
N ASP A 196 -28.06 1.99 12.90
CA ASP A 196 -28.08 0.70 13.63
C ASP A 196 -26.68 0.12 13.76
N ALA A 197 -25.86 0.18 12.71
CA ALA A 197 -24.44 -0.16 12.78
C ALA A 197 -23.70 0.67 13.83
N TYR A 198 -23.95 1.98 13.87
CA TYR A 198 -23.37 2.87 14.88
C TYR A 198 -23.77 2.48 16.30
N LYS A 199 -25.05 2.15 16.54
CA LYS A 199 -25.54 1.70 17.87
C LYS A 199 -24.84 0.40 18.30
N LEU A 200 -24.71 -0.57 17.39
CA LEU A 200 -24.03 -1.85 17.67
C LEU A 200 -22.55 -1.65 18.04
N ILE A 201 -21.83 -0.83 17.28
CA ILE A 201 -20.42 -0.55 17.52
C ILE A 201 -20.26 0.22 18.83
N SER A 202 -21.13 1.22 19.09
CA SER A 202 -21.05 2.08 20.27
C SER A 202 -21.21 1.31 21.58
N LYS A 203 -21.99 0.23 21.60
CA LYS A 203 -22.15 -0.65 22.78
C LYS A 203 -20.84 -1.33 23.18
N LYS A 204 -19.91 -1.56 22.23
CA LYS A 204 -18.64 -2.27 22.42
C LYS A 204 -17.41 -1.36 22.25
N ILE A 205 -17.60 -0.03 22.29
CA ILE A 205 -16.54 0.95 21.97
C ILE A 205 -15.38 0.97 22.97
N SER A 206 -15.57 0.43 24.18
CA SER A 206 -14.59 0.45 25.27
C SER A 206 -13.85 -0.87 25.47
N ILE A 207 -14.12 -1.89 24.65
CA ILE A 207 -13.51 -3.21 24.73
C ILE A 207 -12.99 -3.64 23.36
N PHE A 208 -12.12 -4.63 23.34
CA PHE A 208 -11.70 -5.24 22.09
C PHE A 208 -12.85 -5.97 21.43
N GLN A 209 -13.25 -5.48 20.26
CA GLN A 209 -14.10 -6.20 19.33
C GLN A 209 -13.64 -5.88 17.91
N ALA A 210 -13.55 -6.90 17.06
CA ALA A 210 -13.29 -6.75 15.64
C ALA A 210 -14.64 -6.72 14.89
N PHE A 211 -14.87 -5.64 14.13
CA PHE A 211 -16.06 -5.47 13.30
C PHE A 211 -15.66 -5.53 11.82
N LEU A 212 -16.32 -6.38 11.06
CA LEU A 212 -16.28 -6.33 9.60
C LEU A 212 -17.50 -5.56 9.10
N ILE A 213 -17.24 -4.41 8.48
CA ILE A 213 -18.30 -3.58 7.88
C ILE A 213 -18.29 -3.82 6.37
N GLU A 214 -19.12 -4.75 5.95
CA GLU A 214 -19.35 -5.02 4.53
C GLU A 214 -20.40 -4.03 4.02
N GLY A 215 -20.07 -3.28 2.98
CA GLY A 215 -21.02 -2.33 2.42
C GLY A 215 -20.76 -2.06 0.96
N VAL A 216 -21.80 -2.07 0.16
CA VAL A 216 -21.70 -1.75 -1.27
C VAL A 216 -20.98 -0.43 -1.50
N THR A 217 -20.38 -0.27 -2.67
CA THR A 217 -19.74 1.00 -3.03
C THR A 217 -20.75 2.15 -2.97
N GLY A 218 -20.45 3.20 -2.17
CA GLY A 218 -21.38 4.29 -1.92
C GLY A 218 -22.36 4.07 -0.77
N SER A 219 -22.21 3.02 0.04
CA SER A 219 -23.05 2.78 1.24
C SER A 219 -22.76 3.75 2.40
N GLY A 220 -21.76 4.63 2.26
CA GLY A 220 -21.43 5.61 3.30
C GLY A 220 -20.65 5.05 4.49
N LYS A 221 -19.83 4.02 4.30
CA LYS A 221 -18.90 3.52 5.33
C LYS A 221 -18.08 4.64 5.96
N THR A 222 -17.62 5.58 5.16
CA THR A 222 -16.79 6.71 5.62
C THR A 222 -17.54 7.61 6.61
N GLU A 223 -18.83 7.87 6.39
CA GLU A 223 -19.68 8.66 7.29
C GLU A 223 -19.81 7.98 8.66
N LEU A 224 -19.97 6.65 8.67
CA LEU A 224 -19.98 5.85 9.90
C LEU A 224 -18.63 5.96 10.64
N TYR A 225 -17.51 5.85 9.91
CA TYR A 225 -16.18 6.03 10.51
C TYR A 225 -16.00 7.42 11.11
N ILE A 226 -16.41 8.46 10.39
CA ILE A 226 -16.32 9.85 10.85
C ILE A 226 -17.15 10.05 12.12
N LYS A 227 -18.36 9.48 12.18
CA LYS A 227 -19.24 9.58 13.36
C LYS A 227 -18.60 8.93 14.58
N ILE A 228 -18.08 7.71 14.45
CA ILE A 228 -17.43 6.99 15.55
C ILE A 228 -16.14 7.69 15.98
N ALA A 229 -15.31 8.13 15.01
CA ALA A 229 -14.09 8.87 15.27
C ALA A 229 -14.38 10.18 16.04
N LYS A 230 -15.46 10.88 15.70
CA LYS A 230 -15.91 12.10 16.41
C LYS A 230 -16.16 11.82 17.88
N ASP A 231 -16.83 10.72 18.19
CA ASP A 231 -17.17 10.37 19.58
C ASP A 231 -15.91 9.97 20.40
N ILE A 232 -14.93 9.33 19.75
CA ILE A 232 -13.63 9.03 20.38
C ILE A 232 -12.83 10.30 20.66
N VAL A 233 -12.74 11.18 19.66
CA VAL A 233 -11.98 12.43 19.77
C VAL A 233 -12.59 13.37 20.81
N SER A 234 -13.93 13.43 20.91
CA SER A 234 -14.62 14.23 21.93
C SER A 234 -14.27 13.79 23.36
N LYS A 235 -13.87 12.53 23.54
CA LYS A 235 -13.39 11.94 24.80
C LYS A 235 -11.85 11.97 24.92
N LYS A 236 -11.16 12.81 24.12
CA LYS A 236 -9.70 12.95 24.07
C LYS A 236 -8.96 11.64 23.72
N GLY A 237 -9.62 10.74 23.01
CA GLY A 237 -8.99 9.55 22.42
C GLY A 237 -8.39 9.84 21.07
N GLN A 238 -7.32 9.13 20.72
CA GLN A 238 -6.70 9.19 19.38
C GLN A 238 -7.25 8.07 18.48
N VAL A 239 -7.31 8.34 17.18
CA VAL A 239 -7.81 7.40 16.17
C VAL A 239 -6.75 7.16 15.11
N LEU A 240 -6.50 5.90 14.75
CA LEU A 240 -5.70 5.51 13.62
C LEU A 240 -6.60 4.98 12.50
N ILE A 241 -6.47 5.56 11.30
CA ILE A 241 -7.16 5.09 10.10
C ILE A 241 -6.10 4.61 9.12
N VAL A 242 -6.10 3.31 8.85
CA VAL A 242 -5.20 2.67 7.89
C VAL A 242 -5.93 2.55 6.56
N VAL A 243 -5.34 3.09 5.50
CA VAL A 243 -5.90 3.06 4.14
C VAL A 243 -4.86 2.54 3.15
N PRO A 244 -5.27 1.94 2.01
CA PRO A 244 -4.38 1.67 0.90
C PRO A 244 -3.67 2.94 0.41
N GLU A 245 -2.44 2.81 -0.11
CA GLU A 245 -1.65 3.98 -0.56
C GLU A 245 -2.40 4.85 -1.58
N ILE A 246 -3.16 4.21 -2.47
CA ILE A 246 -3.95 4.89 -3.51
C ILE A 246 -5.12 5.71 -2.91
N ASN A 247 -5.69 5.27 -1.80
CA ASN A 247 -6.83 5.93 -1.16
C ASN A 247 -6.41 7.11 -0.26
N LEU A 248 -5.12 7.26 0.00
CA LEU A 248 -4.61 8.38 0.81
C LEU A 248 -4.47 9.64 -0.04
N THR A 249 -5.58 10.19 -0.48
CA THR A 249 -5.64 11.41 -1.28
C THR A 249 -5.92 12.63 -0.39
N PRO A 250 -5.57 13.85 -0.82
CA PRO A 250 -5.99 15.09 -0.16
C PRO A 250 -7.51 15.15 0.06
N GLN A 251 -8.29 14.52 -0.84
CA GLN A 251 -9.74 14.45 -0.73
C GLN A 251 -10.22 13.66 0.49
N THR A 252 -9.61 12.50 0.74
CA THR A 252 -9.94 11.68 1.93
C THR A 252 -9.69 12.49 3.19
N ILE A 253 -8.52 13.15 3.29
CA ILE A 253 -8.18 14.00 4.43
C ILE A 253 -9.16 15.17 4.56
N ASN A 254 -9.47 15.87 3.46
CA ASN A 254 -10.39 17.00 3.44
C ASN A 254 -11.82 16.58 3.80
N ARG A 255 -12.24 15.36 3.42
CA ARG A 255 -13.54 14.81 3.83
C ARG A 255 -13.63 14.71 5.35
N PHE A 256 -12.63 14.15 6.04
CA PHE A 256 -12.60 14.11 7.50
C PHE A 256 -12.58 15.52 8.09
N LYS A 257 -11.73 16.42 7.58
CA LYS A 257 -11.65 17.82 8.04
C LYS A 257 -12.95 18.58 7.88
N SER A 258 -13.76 18.28 6.87
CA SER A 258 -15.05 18.96 6.66
C SER A 258 -16.12 18.62 7.70
N TYR A 259 -15.98 17.52 8.40
CA TYR A 259 -16.91 17.07 9.45
C TYR A 259 -16.36 17.19 10.88
N LEU A 260 -15.03 17.25 11.03
CA LEU A 260 -14.37 17.19 12.32
C LEU A 260 -13.49 18.42 12.52
N ASN A 261 -13.73 19.10 13.65
CA ASN A 261 -12.86 20.20 14.09
C ASN A 261 -11.81 19.66 15.08
N CYS A 262 -10.82 18.94 14.53
CA CYS A 262 -9.77 18.31 15.32
C CYS A 262 -8.46 18.23 14.52
N SER A 263 -7.36 17.91 15.20
CA SER A 263 -6.05 17.78 14.59
C SER A 263 -5.94 16.48 13.77
N ILE A 264 -5.88 16.61 12.44
CA ILE A 264 -5.76 15.46 11.52
C ILE A 264 -4.43 15.55 10.78
N SER A 265 -3.65 14.47 10.81
CA SER A 265 -2.38 14.35 10.09
C SER A 265 -2.37 13.12 9.18
N SER A 266 -1.59 13.19 8.09
CA SER A 266 -1.32 12.03 7.24
C SER A 266 0.02 11.39 7.57
N TYR A 267 0.17 10.05 7.27
CA TYR A 267 1.43 9.34 7.42
C TYR A 267 1.62 8.29 6.32
N HIS A 268 2.54 8.54 5.37
CA HIS A 268 2.79 7.65 4.23
C HIS A 268 4.21 7.80 3.67
N SER A 269 4.60 6.91 2.77
CA SER A 269 5.94 6.83 2.16
C SER A 269 6.33 8.11 1.41
N GLY A 270 5.40 8.76 0.72
CA GLY A 270 5.64 9.98 -0.07
C GLY A 270 5.85 11.27 0.72
N LEU A 271 5.70 11.27 2.05
CA LEU A 271 5.99 12.44 2.88
C LEU A 271 7.49 12.64 3.07
N SER A 272 7.92 13.92 3.19
CA SER A 272 9.30 14.22 3.54
C SER A 272 9.66 13.70 4.93
N ASP A 273 10.94 13.40 5.15
CA ASP A 273 11.43 12.90 6.44
C ASP A 273 11.11 13.85 7.60
N LYS A 274 11.12 15.18 7.34
CA LYS A 274 10.75 16.19 8.34
C LYS A 274 9.29 16.04 8.76
N VAL A 275 8.36 15.90 7.81
CA VAL A 275 6.94 15.74 8.11
C VAL A 275 6.67 14.42 8.84
N LYS A 276 7.29 13.30 8.39
CA LYS A 276 7.19 12.01 9.08
C LYS A 276 7.66 12.10 10.53
N ASN A 277 8.81 12.75 10.75
CA ASN A 277 9.37 12.94 12.09
C ASN A 277 8.42 13.73 13.00
N ASN A 278 7.91 14.86 12.50
CA ASN A 278 6.99 15.70 13.26
C ASN A 278 5.67 14.97 13.56
N THR A 279 5.09 14.26 12.58
CA THR A 279 3.86 13.49 12.80
C THR A 279 4.08 12.38 13.84
N TRP A 280 5.22 11.68 13.79
CA TRP A 280 5.57 10.64 14.75
C TRP A 280 5.67 11.20 16.19
N ILE A 281 6.35 12.35 16.36
CA ILE A 281 6.50 13.02 17.67
C ILE A 281 5.14 13.52 18.18
N ARG A 282 4.32 14.13 17.30
CA ARG A 282 2.98 14.62 17.65
C ARG A 282 2.05 13.48 18.06
N ALA A 283 2.12 12.32 17.38
CA ALA A 283 1.38 11.12 17.78
C ALA A 283 1.74 10.69 19.19
N LYS A 284 3.06 10.59 19.47
CA LYS A 284 3.58 10.20 20.78
C LYS A 284 3.17 11.17 21.91
N ASN A 285 3.12 12.46 21.61
CA ASN A 285 2.80 13.50 22.59
C ASN A 285 1.29 13.78 22.72
N GLY A 286 0.42 13.07 21.98
CA GLY A 286 -1.03 13.31 22.01
C GLY A 286 -1.46 14.62 21.32
N GLN A 287 -0.61 15.19 20.47
CA GLN A 287 -0.85 16.47 19.79
C GLN A 287 -1.56 16.30 18.44
N VAL A 288 -1.99 15.11 18.10
CA VAL A 288 -2.79 14.80 16.92
C VAL A 288 -3.90 13.83 17.31
N ASP A 289 -5.14 14.16 16.93
CA ASP A 289 -6.31 13.38 17.28
C ASP A 289 -6.54 12.22 16.33
N ILE A 290 -6.35 12.45 15.02
CA ILE A 290 -6.56 11.43 13.98
C ILE A 290 -5.34 11.37 13.07
N ILE A 291 -4.82 10.16 12.87
CA ILE A 291 -3.84 9.90 11.82
C ILE A 291 -4.48 9.03 10.75
N ILE A 292 -4.46 9.52 9.51
CA ILE A 292 -4.82 8.74 8.32
C ILE A 292 -3.51 8.34 7.64
N GLY A 293 -3.23 7.04 7.60
CA GLY A 293 -1.95 6.59 7.09
C GLY A 293 -2.02 5.30 6.29
N THR A 294 -0.92 4.99 5.63
CA THR A 294 -0.73 3.71 4.94
C THR A 294 -0.21 2.65 5.91
N ARG A 295 0.04 1.44 5.42
CA ARG A 295 0.47 0.28 6.23
C ARG A 295 1.52 0.58 7.31
N SER A 296 2.48 1.48 7.05
CA SER A 296 3.55 1.81 8.01
C SER A 296 3.06 2.58 9.24
N SER A 297 1.90 3.23 9.17
CA SER A 297 1.32 3.98 10.29
C SER A 297 0.90 3.11 11.46
N ILE A 298 0.79 1.79 11.24
CA ILE A 298 0.37 0.85 12.28
C ILE A 298 1.36 0.74 13.44
N TYR A 299 2.60 1.19 13.28
CA TYR A 299 3.64 1.19 14.32
C TYR A 299 3.86 2.56 14.97
N LEU A 300 3.04 3.57 14.68
CA LEU A 300 3.18 4.90 15.30
C LEU A 300 2.90 4.84 16.82
N PRO A 301 3.68 5.54 17.65
CA PRO A 301 3.51 5.54 19.09
C PRO A 301 2.42 6.53 19.53
N PHE A 302 1.19 6.09 19.57
CA PHE A 302 0.11 6.92 20.11
C PHE A 302 0.16 6.96 21.65
N SER A 303 -0.17 8.12 22.22
CA SER A 303 -0.28 8.26 23.67
C SER A 303 -1.59 7.72 24.23
N ASN A 304 -2.68 7.80 23.46
CA ASN A 304 -4.02 7.38 23.88
C ASN A 304 -4.85 6.86 22.71
N LEU A 305 -4.35 5.80 22.01
CA LEU A 305 -5.08 5.17 20.91
C LEU A 305 -6.33 4.46 21.44
N LYS A 306 -7.51 4.80 20.89
CA LYS A 306 -8.82 4.28 21.31
C LYS A 306 -9.63 3.63 20.20
N LEU A 307 -9.21 3.79 18.96
CA LEU A 307 -9.87 3.20 17.80
C LEU A 307 -8.88 2.97 16.66
N ILE A 308 -8.98 1.82 16.02
CA ILE A 308 -8.30 1.54 14.75
C ILE A 308 -9.35 1.27 13.68
N ILE A 309 -9.20 1.91 12.53
CA ILE A 309 -10.02 1.68 11.34
C ILE A 309 -9.11 1.20 10.23
N VAL A 310 -9.47 0.12 9.55
CA VAL A 310 -8.79 -0.37 8.35
C VAL A 310 -9.79 -0.31 7.21
N ASP A 311 -9.66 0.68 6.34
CA ASP A 311 -10.52 0.81 5.18
C ASP A 311 -9.96 -0.01 4.00
N GLU A 312 -10.85 -0.55 3.16
CA GLU A 312 -10.52 -1.50 2.09
C GLU A 312 -9.62 -2.64 2.59
N GLU A 313 -10.05 -3.35 3.64
CA GLU A 313 -9.26 -4.35 4.39
C GLU A 313 -8.72 -5.50 3.51
N HIS A 314 -9.38 -5.76 2.38
CA HIS A 314 -9.02 -6.76 1.38
C HIS A 314 -7.85 -6.34 0.48
N ASP A 315 -7.43 -5.04 0.53
CA ASP A 315 -6.46 -4.52 -0.42
C ASP A 315 -5.07 -5.15 -0.24
N VAL A 316 -4.52 -5.66 -1.35
CA VAL A 316 -3.21 -6.31 -1.36
C VAL A 316 -2.06 -5.40 -0.93
N SER A 317 -2.21 -4.06 -1.05
CA SER A 317 -1.19 -3.09 -0.63
C SER A 317 -1.01 -3.00 0.89
N LEU A 318 -1.95 -3.56 1.67
CA LEU A 318 -1.81 -3.70 3.12
C LEU A 318 -0.76 -4.73 3.52
N LYS A 319 -0.41 -5.67 2.64
CA LYS A 319 0.74 -6.57 2.81
C LYS A 319 2.00 -5.92 2.27
N GLN A 320 3.06 -5.89 3.05
CA GLN A 320 4.37 -5.45 2.60
C GLN A 320 5.08 -6.58 1.86
N SER A 321 5.61 -6.29 0.66
CA SER A 321 6.30 -7.28 -0.17
C SER A 321 7.79 -7.42 0.17
N ASP A 322 8.40 -6.37 0.73
CA ASP A 322 9.83 -6.26 0.94
C ASP A 322 10.20 -6.33 2.42
N VAL A 323 11.41 -6.79 2.71
CA VAL A 323 12.05 -6.83 4.02
C VAL A 323 11.16 -7.50 5.06
N LEU A 324 10.43 -6.75 5.88
CA LEU A 324 9.43 -7.25 6.82
C LEU A 324 8.09 -7.45 6.11
N ARG A 325 7.74 -8.69 5.77
CA ARG A 325 6.54 -9.03 4.99
C ARG A 325 5.29 -9.15 5.86
N TYR A 326 4.95 -8.09 6.60
CA TYR A 326 3.76 -8.05 7.46
C TYR A 326 2.50 -7.64 6.70
N HIS A 327 1.35 -8.03 7.22
CA HIS A 327 0.03 -7.54 6.78
C HIS A 327 -0.49 -6.53 7.79
N ALA A 328 -0.72 -5.28 7.36
CA ALA A 328 -1.10 -4.20 8.27
C ALA A 328 -2.45 -4.44 8.97
N ARG A 329 -3.44 -5.07 8.29
CA ARG A 329 -4.71 -5.48 8.89
C ARG A 329 -4.48 -6.41 10.09
N ASP A 330 -3.65 -7.44 9.91
CA ASP A 330 -3.45 -8.45 10.95
C ASP A 330 -2.67 -7.86 12.15
N VAL A 331 -1.68 -7.01 11.88
CA VAL A 331 -0.98 -6.24 12.92
C VAL A 331 -1.96 -5.31 13.65
N ALA A 332 -2.90 -4.66 12.92
CA ALA A 332 -3.92 -3.78 13.47
C ALA A 332 -4.84 -4.53 14.45
N ILE A 333 -5.27 -5.74 14.09
CA ILE A 333 -6.13 -6.59 14.93
C ILE A 333 -5.42 -6.94 16.25
N ILE A 334 -4.16 -7.38 16.17
CA ILE A 334 -3.37 -7.71 17.36
C ILE A 334 -3.11 -6.47 18.20
N ARG A 335 -2.83 -5.33 17.57
CA ARG A 335 -2.65 -4.06 18.28
C ARG A 335 -3.91 -3.65 19.03
N ALA A 336 -5.07 -3.71 18.37
CA ALA A 336 -6.36 -3.42 18.99
C ALA A 336 -6.65 -4.36 20.17
N LYS A 337 -6.35 -5.66 20.01
CA LYS A 337 -6.51 -6.66 21.07
C LYS A 337 -5.61 -6.36 22.27
N ASN A 338 -4.34 -6.06 22.05
CA ASN A 338 -3.39 -5.74 23.14
C ASN A 338 -3.78 -4.48 23.90
N LEU A 339 -4.38 -3.50 23.24
CA LEU A 339 -4.87 -2.26 23.84
C LEU A 339 -6.29 -2.37 24.41
N ASN A 340 -6.97 -3.49 24.18
CA ASN A 340 -8.38 -3.70 24.51
C ASN A 340 -9.30 -2.60 23.94
N ILE A 341 -9.13 -2.28 22.64
CA ILE A 341 -9.90 -1.27 21.91
C ILE A 341 -10.58 -1.89 20.68
N PRO A 342 -11.68 -1.28 20.17
CA PRO A 342 -12.34 -1.77 18.97
C PRO A 342 -11.51 -1.54 17.70
N ILE A 343 -11.72 -2.43 16.71
CA ILE A 343 -11.21 -2.28 15.37
C ILE A 343 -12.34 -2.42 14.35
N LEU A 344 -12.40 -1.47 13.41
CA LEU A 344 -13.35 -1.48 12.30
C LEU A 344 -12.60 -1.82 11.03
N MET A 345 -13.04 -2.84 10.33
CA MET A 345 -12.49 -3.25 9.03
C MET A 345 -13.57 -3.09 7.97
N GLY A 346 -13.37 -2.19 7.02
CA GLY A 346 -14.36 -1.89 6.00
C GLY A 346 -13.99 -2.40 4.63
N SER A 347 -14.96 -2.93 3.92
CA SER A 347 -14.81 -3.36 2.53
C SER A 347 -16.14 -3.44 1.81
N ALA A 348 -16.12 -3.25 0.49
CA ALA A 348 -17.24 -3.64 -0.37
C ALA A 348 -17.15 -5.11 -0.81
N THR A 349 -15.95 -5.66 -0.73
CA THR A 349 -15.60 -7.01 -1.17
C THR A 349 -14.63 -7.62 -0.16
N PRO A 350 -15.12 -8.00 1.02
CA PRO A 350 -14.26 -8.49 2.10
C PRO A 350 -13.37 -9.65 1.68
N SER A 351 -12.17 -9.72 2.25
CA SER A 351 -11.27 -10.85 2.04
C SER A 351 -11.87 -12.15 2.59
N PHE A 352 -11.53 -13.26 1.98
CA PHE A 352 -12.02 -14.58 2.42
C PHE A 352 -11.57 -14.91 3.85
N GLU A 353 -10.41 -14.42 4.28
CA GLU A 353 -9.95 -14.52 5.65
C GLU A 353 -10.88 -13.79 6.64
N SER A 354 -11.34 -12.59 6.28
CA SER A 354 -12.27 -11.82 7.12
C SER A 354 -13.65 -12.45 7.16
N LEU A 355 -14.19 -12.89 6.01
CA LEU A 355 -15.46 -13.62 5.94
C LEU A 355 -15.43 -14.94 6.75
N TYR A 356 -14.33 -15.69 6.67
CA TYR A 356 -14.13 -16.88 7.46
C TYR A 356 -14.12 -16.61 8.97
N ASN A 357 -13.48 -15.50 9.40
CA ASN A 357 -13.49 -15.10 10.80
C ASN A 357 -14.87 -14.64 11.27
N CYS A 358 -15.71 -14.06 10.40
CA CYS A 358 -17.13 -13.81 10.70
C CYS A 358 -17.91 -15.11 10.88
N LYS A 359 -17.75 -16.09 9.95
CA LYS A 359 -18.38 -17.42 10.08
C LYS A 359 -17.97 -18.15 11.38
N LYS A 360 -16.76 -17.90 11.87
CA LYS A 360 -16.25 -18.42 13.15
C LYS A 360 -16.60 -17.55 14.36
N THR A 361 -17.48 -16.56 14.22
CA THR A 361 -17.91 -15.62 15.27
C THR A 361 -16.78 -14.87 15.98
N LYS A 362 -15.62 -14.76 15.33
CA LYS A 362 -14.48 -13.98 15.83
C LYS A 362 -14.62 -12.50 15.54
N TYR A 363 -15.34 -12.15 14.45
CA TYR A 363 -15.65 -10.78 14.06
C TYR A 363 -17.16 -10.60 14.05
N ASP A 364 -17.64 -9.44 14.51
CA ASP A 364 -19.02 -9.01 14.32
C ASP A 364 -19.18 -8.55 12.86
N HIS A 365 -20.12 -9.13 12.13
CA HIS A 365 -20.38 -8.83 10.73
C HIS A 365 -21.53 -7.82 10.63
N ILE A 366 -21.26 -6.65 10.08
CA ILE A 366 -22.22 -5.58 9.81
C ILE A 366 -22.34 -5.40 8.31
N ILE A 367 -23.55 -5.50 7.77
CA ILE A 367 -23.81 -5.39 6.33
C ILE A 367 -24.63 -4.14 6.04
N LEU A 368 -24.11 -3.25 5.19
CA LEU A 368 -24.76 -2.07 4.67
C LEU A 368 -25.19 -2.34 3.23
N LYS A 369 -26.44 -2.69 3.02
CA LYS A 369 -26.97 -3.17 1.73
C LYS A 369 -27.28 -2.03 0.77
N SER A 370 -27.70 -0.87 1.30
CA SER A 370 -28.21 0.24 0.51
C SER A 370 -27.12 1.24 0.15
N ARG A 371 -27.17 1.78 -1.07
CA ARG A 371 -26.41 3.00 -1.41
C ARG A 371 -27.04 4.21 -0.74
N PHE A 372 -26.23 5.14 -0.28
CA PHE A 372 -26.70 6.35 0.43
C PHE A 372 -27.74 7.16 -0.38
N TYR A 373 -27.60 7.20 -1.70
CA TYR A 373 -28.51 7.91 -2.61
C TYR A 373 -29.60 7.02 -3.25
N ASN A 374 -29.84 5.82 -2.73
CA ASN A 374 -30.81 4.84 -3.27
C ASN A 374 -30.70 4.57 -4.79
N THR A 375 -29.50 4.76 -5.37
CA THR A 375 -29.28 4.50 -6.79
C THR A 375 -29.19 3.01 -7.07
N LYS A 376 -29.79 2.55 -8.17
CA LYS A 376 -29.75 1.16 -8.62
C LYS A 376 -28.29 0.72 -8.90
N LEU A 377 -28.01 -0.56 -8.69
CA LEU A 377 -26.76 -1.15 -9.13
C LEU A 377 -26.65 -1.10 -10.66
N PRO A 378 -25.44 -0.96 -11.23
CA PRO A 378 -25.27 -0.92 -12.67
C PRO A 378 -25.66 -2.25 -13.32
N SER A 379 -26.21 -2.20 -14.53
CA SER A 379 -26.41 -3.38 -15.34
C SER A 379 -25.07 -3.91 -15.86
N VAL A 380 -24.89 -5.24 -15.83
CA VAL A 380 -23.65 -5.87 -16.30
C VAL A 380 -23.96 -6.70 -17.55
N THR A 381 -23.22 -6.46 -18.62
CA THR A 381 -23.30 -7.21 -19.89
C THR A 381 -21.96 -7.88 -20.16
N VAL A 382 -21.99 -9.18 -20.45
CA VAL A 382 -20.79 -9.95 -20.84
C VAL A 382 -20.78 -10.12 -22.35
N ILE A 383 -19.66 -9.73 -22.97
CA ILE A 383 -19.45 -9.92 -24.41
C ILE A 383 -18.51 -11.11 -24.62
N ASP A 384 -18.97 -12.09 -25.40
CA ASP A 384 -18.15 -13.21 -25.85
C ASP A 384 -17.23 -12.76 -26.98
N THR A 385 -15.96 -12.59 -26.66
CA THR A 385 -14.95 -12.13 -27.62
C THR A 385 -14.54 -13.19 -28.65
N ASN A 386 -15.04 -14.43 -28.56
CA ASN A 386 -14.90 -15.40 -29.62
C ASN A 386 -15.89 -15.13 -30.76
N LYS A 387 -17.07 -14.58 -30.44
CA LYS A 387 -18.13 -14.22 -31.39
C LYS A 387 -17.97 -12.80 -31.90
N ASP A 388 -17.74 -11.84 -31.01
CA ASP A 388 -17.47 -10.43 -31.32
C ASP A 388 -15.97 -10.18 -31.13
N GLN A 389 -15.18 -10.54 -32.12
CA GLN A 389 -13.72 -10.47 -32.05
C GLN A 389 -13.24 -9.02 -31.91
N PRO A 390 -12.51 -8.69 -30.81
CA PRO A 390 -12.08 -7.33 -30.58
C PRO A 390 -10.93 -6.94 -31.52
N SER A 391 -11.04 -5.79 -32.17
CA SER A 391 -9.94 -5.13 -32.84
C SER A 391 -9.18 -4.28 -31.86
N GLU A 392 -7.94 -4.65 -31.55
CA GLU A 392 -7.07 -3.96 -30.57
C GLU A 392 -7.71 -3.75 -29.19
N GLY A 393 -8.53 -4.74 -28.78
CA GLY A 393 -9.22 -4.74 -27.49
C GLY A 393 -10.64 -4.16 -27.49
N PHE A 394 -11.15 -3.67 -28.62
CA PHE A 394 -12.51 -3.11 -28.75
C PHE A 394 -13.42 -4.06 -29.53
N SER A 395 -14.40 -4.64 -28.87
CA SER A 395 -15.50 -5.36 -29.53
C SER A 395 -16.49 -4.39 -30.15
N THR A 396 -17.27 -4.83 -31.13
CA THR A 396 -18.30 -4.00 -31.78
C THR A 396 -19.37 -3.56 -30.79
N GLY A 397 -19.75 -4.43 -29.87
CA GLY A 397 -20.68 -4.12 -28.78
C GLY A 397 -20.16 -3.03 -27.86
N LEU A 398 -18.88 -3.08 -27.46
CA LEU A 398 -18.29 -2.03 -26.62
C LEU A 398 -18.22 -0.68 -27.36
N ILE A 399 -17.82 -0.69 -28.64
CA ILE A 399 -17.77 0.55 -29.45
C ILE A 399 -19.14 1.21 -29.54
N LYS A 400 -20.21 0.43 -29.74
CA LYS A 400 -21.59 0.92 -29.79
C LYS A 400 -21.97 1.65 -28.51
N GLU A 401 -21.69 1.04 -27.35
CA GLU A 401 -22.04 1.61 -26.04
C GLU A 401 -21.22 2.86 -25.71
N ILE A 402 -19.96 2.91 -26.11
CA ILE A 402 -19.13 4.12 -25.95
C ILE A 402 -19.71 5.27 -26.79
N LYS A 403 -20.09 5.02 -28.06
CA LYS A 403 -20.71 6.05 -28.93
C LYS A 403 -22.00 6.59 -28.33
N GLU A 404 -22.85 5.71 -27.76
CA GLU A 404 -24.07 6.11 -27.09
C GLU A 404 -23.81 6.96 -25.85
N THR A 405 -22.84 6.56 -25.03
CA THR A 405 -22.40 7.28 -23.83
C THR A 405 -21.90 8.69 -24.17
N LEU A 406 -21.08 8.82 -25.21
CA LEU A 406 -20.54 10.09 -25.69
C LEU A 406 -21.67 11.01 -26.24
N LYS A 407 -22.63 10.44 -27.01
CA LYS A 407 -23.78 11.17 -27.47
C LYS A 407 -24.57 11.80 -26.33
N ASN A 408 -24.68 11.12 -25.21
CA ASN A 408 -25.38 11.58 -24.01
C ASN A 408 -24.50 12.50 -23.11
N LYS A 409 -23.32 12.94 -23.60
CA LYS A 409 -22.35 13.78 -22.85
C LYS A 409 -21.97 13.18 -21.50
N LYS A 410 -21.86 11.85 -21.44
CA LYS A 410 -21.44 11.08 -20.27
C LYS A 410 -20.05 10.50 -20.46
N GLN A 411 -19.44 10.07 -19.36
CA GLN A 411 -18.06 9.57 -19.33
C GLN A 411 -18.00 8.05 -19.37
N THR A 412 -16.95 7.54 -20.02
CA THR A 412 -16.60 6.12 -20.07
C THR A 412 -15.28 5.86 -19.37
N LEU A 413 -15.21 4.78 -18.57
CA LEU A 413 -13.97 4.24 -18.05
C LEU A 413 -13.62 2.94 -18.77
N LEU A 414 -12.47 2.89 -19.44
CA LEU A 414 -11.90 1.68 -20.01
C LEU A 414 -10.88 1.11 -19.02
N PHE A 415 -11.28 0.03 -18.38
CA PHE A 415 -10.46 -0.62 -17.37
C PHE A 415 -9.63 -1.75 -17.97
N ILE A 416 -8.32 -1.71 -17.72
CA ILE A 416 -7.37 -2.72 -18.18
C ILE A 416 -6.78 -3.42 -16.97
N ASN A 417 -7.06 -4.72 -16.82
CA ASN A 417 -6.63 -5.51 -15.66
C ASN A 417 -5.12 -5.77 -15.60
N ARG A 418 -4.38 -5.46 -16.64
CA ARG A 418 -2.95 -5.80 -16.74
C ARG A 418 -2.04 -4.75 -16.12
N ARG A 419 -1.39 -5.12 -15.00
CA ARG A 419 -0.08 -4.59 -14.64
C ARG A 419 0.96 -5.32 -15.51
N GLY A 420 1.60 -4.59 -16.44
CA GLY A 420 2.83 -5.06 -17.05
C GLY A 420 2.70 -6.00 -18.25
N PHE A 421 1.89 -5.68 -19.28
CA PHE A 421 2.31 -6.01 -20.62
C PHE A 421 2.93 -4.74 -21.24
N SER A 422 4.17 -4.62 -20.92
CA SER A 422 5.14 -3.80 -21.55
C SER A 422 5.16 -4.10 -23.06
N HIS A 423 5.51 -3.13 -23.88
CA HIS A 423 5.77 -3.29 -25.31
C HIS A 423 6.92 -4.29 -25.54
N THR A 424 6.67 -5.56 -25.22
CA THR A 424 7.58 -6.65 -25.58
C THR A 424 7.61 -6.74 -27.08
N LEU A 425 8.78 -6.69 -27.69
CA LEU A 425 8.92 -6.85 -29.11
C LEU A 425 8.92 -8.33 -29.48
N LEU A 426 8.16 -8.68 -30.52
CA LEU A 426 8.15 -9.98 -31.16
C LEU A 426 8.51 -9.83 -32.64
N CYS A 427 9.41 -10.64 -33.13
CA CYS A 427 9.59 -10.82 -34.55
C CYS A 427 8.62 -11.89 -35.07
N LYS A 428 7.66 -11.52 -35.93
CA LYS A 428 6.72 -12.47 -36.54
C LYS A 428 7.42 -13.50 -37.43
N THR A 429 8.57 -13.14 -37.98
CA THR A 429 9.32 -14.01 -38.92
C THR A 429 10.05 -15.13 -38.19
N CYS A 430 10.80 -14.83 -37.12
CA CYS A 430 11.63 -15.81 -36.42
C CYS A 430 11.18 -16.14 -34.97
N GLY A 431 10.10 -15.54 -34.49
CA GLY A 431 9.63 -15.76 -33.13
C GLY A 431 10.49 -15.11 -32.04
N TRP A 432 11.51 -14.32 -32.38
CA TRP A 432 12.34 -13.64 -31.41
C TRP A 432 11.51 -12.69 -30.55
N THR A 433 11.82 -12.66 -29.25
CA THR A 433 11.18 -11.77 -28.28
C THR A 433 12.23 -11.00 -27.49
N SER A 434 11.91 -9.77 -27.06
CA SER A 434 12.80 -8.93 -26.26
C SER A 434 12.93 -9.43 -24.83
N LYS A 435 13.68 -10.53 -24.62
CA LYS A 435 14.01 -11.04 -23.28
C LYS A 435 15.15 -10.24 -22.65
N CYS A 436 15.12 -10.13 -21.33
CA CYS A 436 16.19 -9.51 -20.57
C CYS A 436 17.40 -10.45 -20.44
N ASP A 437 18.62 -9.92 -20.66
CA ASP A 437 19.84 -10.70 -20.53
C ASP A 437 20.08 -11.17 -19.08
N ASN A 438 19.58 -10.43 -18.10
CA ASN A 438 19.76 -10.67 -16.66
C ASN A 438 18.57 -11.37 -15.97
N CYS A 439 17.41 -11.45 -16.62
CA CYS A 439 16.18 -11.99 -16.04
C CYS A 439 15.45 -12.88 -17.05
N ASP A 440 14.52 -13.72 -16.57
CA ASP A 440 13.56 -14.43 -17.43
C ASP A 440 12.36 -13.55 -17.84
N ALA A 441 12.41 -12.26 -17.54
CA ALA A 441 11.37 -11.31 -17.88
C ALA A 441 11.58 -10.73 -19.27
N PHE A 442 10.47 -10.37 -19.91
CA PHE A 442 10.52 -9.59 -21.15
C PHE A 442 10.83 -8.13 -20.87
N MET A 443 11.53 -7.48 -21.79
CA MET A 443 11.85 -6.05 -21.73
C MET A 443 10.81 -5.23 -22.48
N THR A 444 10.53 -4.05 -21.96
CA THR A 444 9.63 -3.04 -22.55
C THR A 444 10.41 -2.16 -23.51
N TYR A 445 9.90 -1.97 -24.70
CA TYR A 445 10.41 -0.97 -25.63
C TYR A 445 9.76 0.39 -25.38
N HIS A 446 10.57 1.42 -25.25
CA HIS A 446 10.12 2.81 -25.12
C HIS A 446 10.52 3.58 -26.38
N ASP A 447 9.52 4.02 -27.15
CA ASP A 447 9.73 4.69 -28.44
C ASP A 447 10.49 6.00 -28.30
N TYR A 448 10.24 6.76 -27.22
CA TYR A 448 10.80 8.09 -27.05
C TYR A 448 12.32 8.12 -26.88
N ASP A 449 12.96 7.05 -26.41
CA ASP A 449 14.42 6.97 -26.21
C ASP A 449 15.06 5.77 -26.93
N SER A 450 14.30 5.03 -27.73
CA SER A 450 14.72 3.85 -28.49
C SER A 450 15.47 2.82 -27.66
N LYS A 451 14.98 2.57 -26.44
CA LYS A 451 15.57 1.62 -25.50
C LYS A 451 14.60 0.53 -25.08
N LEU A 452 15.17 -0.63 -24.77
CA LEU A 452 14.50 -1.69 -24.03
C LEU A 452 14.80 -1.55 -22.54
N TYR A 453 13.76 -1.60 -21.72
CA TYR A 453 13.85 -1.54 -20.26
C TYR A 453 13.35 -2.84 -19.63
N CYS A 454 14.11 -3.40 -18.73
CA CYS A 454 13.63 -4.47 -17.87
C CYS A 454 13.08 -3.88 -16.57
N HIS A 455 11.77 -3.81 -16.43
CA HIS A 455 11.12 -3.31 -15.21
C HIS A 455 11.31 -4.21 -13.97
N HIS A 456 11.92 -5.40 -14.16
CA HIS A 456 12.27 -6.30 -13.06
C HIS A 456 13.61 -5.99 -12.40
N CYS A 457 14.63 -5.65 -13.21
CA CYS A 457 15.98 -5.46 -12.70
C CYS A 457 16.59 -4.10 -13.02
N GLY A 458 15.86 -3.25 -13.77
CA GLY A 458 16.34 -1.94 -14.19
C GLY A 458 17.37 -2.00 -15.35
N TYR A 459 17.65 -3.19 -15.92
CA TYR A 459 18.57 -3.30 -17.04
C TYR A 459 18.02 -2.57 -18.27
N GLN A 460 18.88 -1.81 -18.95
CA GLN A 460 18.53 -1.04 -20.14
C GLN A 460 19.44 -1.43 -21.32
N LYS A 461 18.87 -1.50 -22.51
CA LYS A 461 19.60 -1.80 -23.74
C LYS A 461 19.11 -0.88 -24.85
N LYS A 462 20.01 -0.07 -25.43
CA LYS A 462 19.70 0.72 -26.60
C LYS A 462 19.57 -0.21 -27.81
N VAL A 463 18.56 -0.06 -28.63
CA VAL A 463 18.26 -0.96 -29.71
C VAL A 463 17.89 -0.22 -30.99
N ASN A 464 18.27 -0.81 -32.12
CA ASN A 464 17.80 -0.41 -33.42
C ASN A 464 16.82 -1.48 -33.91
N LEU A 465 15.56 -1.11 -34.15
CA LEU A 465 14.51 -2.04 -34.57
C LEU A 465 14.81 -2.79 -35.87
N LYS A 466 15.63 -2.21 -36.75
CA LYS A 466 16.01 -2.85 -38.01
C LYS A 466 16.94 -4.06 -37.84
N ASN A 467 17.68 -4.15 -36.74
CA ASN A 467 18.69 -5.19 -36.47
C ASN A 467 18.56 -5.83 -35.09
N ILE A 468 17.36 -5.89 -34.52
CA ILE A 468 17.15 -6.32 -33.15
C ILE A 468 17.05 -7.84 -32.98
N CYS A 469 16.55 -8.53 -33.98
CA CYS A 469 16.43 -9.99 -33.97
C CYS A 469 17.57 -10.67 -34.74
N SER A 470 17.79 -11.93 -34.43
CA SER A 470 18.86 -12.76 -35.02
C SER A 470 18.40 -13.54 -36.24
N CYS A 471 17.37 -13.10 -36.97
CA CYS A 471 17.01 -13.80 -38.17
C CYS A 471 17.95 -13.41 -39.37
N ASP A 472 18.31 -14.40 -40.17
CA ASP A 472 19.21 -14.23 -41.30
C ASP A 472 18.63 -13.35 -42.42
N LYS A 473 17.31 -13.18 -42.44
CA LYS A 473 16.57 -12.33 -43.38
C LYS A 473 16.29 -10.94 -42.78
N ARG A 474 17.32 -10.14 -42.61
CA ARG A 474 17.25 -8.81 -41.96
C ARG A 474 16.28 -7.82 -42.61
N ASN A 475 16.05 -7.95 -43.91
CA ASN A 475 15.12 -7.09 -44.65
C ASN A 475 13.66 -7.51 -44.58
N GLU A 476 13.35 -8.70 -44.06
CA GLU A 476 11.98 -9.24 -43.93
C GLU A 476 11.50 -9.34 -42.47
N CYS A 477 12.26 -8.81 -41.50
CA CYS A 477 11.89 -8.89 -40.09
C CYS A 477 10.70 -7.99 -39.79
N ASN A 478 9.58 -8.61 -39.43
CA ASN A 478 8.38 -7.89 -39.00
C ASN A 478 8.37 -7.84 -37.47
N ILE A 479 8.93 -6.78 -36.89
CA ILE A 479 8.95 -6.53 -35.44
C ILE A 479 7.66 -5.84 -35.05
N ILE A 480 6.87 -6.52 -34.21
CA ILE A 480 5.64 -5.98 -33.65
C ILE A 480 5.70 -5.92 -32.14
N PRO A 481 5.10 -4.92 -31.50
CA PRO A 481 4.90 -4.93 -30.07
C PRO A 481 3.82 -5.95 -29.70
N LEU A 482 4.13 -6.85 -28.74
CA LEU A 482 3.19 -7.80 -28.18
C LEU A 482 2.46 -7.17 -26.99
N GLY A 483 1.14 -7.26 -27.00
CA GLY A 483 0.26 -6.89 -25.90
C GLY A 483 -0.55 -5.62 -26.17
N ALA A 484 -1.80 -5.63 -25.74
CA ALA A 484 -2.65 -4.44 -25.66
C ALA A 484 -2.31 -3.69 -24.37
N GLY A 485 -1.24 -2.90 -24.35
CA GLY A 485 -0.96 -1.98 -23.29
C GLY A 485 -1.97 -0.82 -23.26
N THR A 486 -2.02 -0.08 -22.16
CA THR A 486 -2.85 1.13 -22.03
C THR A 486 -2.64 2.11 -23.18
N GLU A 487 -1.43 2.19 -23.72
CA GLU A 487 -1.06 3.02 -24.89
C GLU A 487 -1.75 2.60 -26.19
N ARG A 488 -1.79 1.29 -26.50
CA ARG A 488 -2.50 0.80 -27.70
C ARG A 488 -3.99 1.05 -27.60
N VAL A 489 -4.56 0.81 -26.43
CA VAL A 489 -5.97 1.12 -26.17
C VAL A 489 -6.22 2.62 -26.33
N GLU A 490 -5.31 3.48 -25.86
CA GLU A 490 -5.41 4.93 -26.05
C GLU A 490 -5.32 5.32 -27.53
N THR A 491 -4.32 4.79 -28.25
CA THR A 491 -4.15 5.08 -29.69
C THR A 491 -5.37 4.64 -30.48
N LYS A 492 -5.89 3.43 -30.21
CA LYS A 492 -7.08 2.92 -30.88
C LYS A 492 -8.33 3.72 -30.52
N ALA A 493 -8.49 4.07 -29.26
CA ALA A 493 -9.61 4.92 -28.81
C ALA A 493 -9.59 6.28 -29.52
N LYS A 494 -8.43 6.92 -29.68
CA LYS A 494 -8.28 8.18 -30.44
C LYS A 494 -8.67 8.04 -31.90
N SER A 495 -8.35 6.90 -32.54
CA SER A 495 -8.76 6.64 -33.91
C SER A 495 -10.27 6.36 -34.06
N LEU A 496 -10.89 5.69 -33.08
CA LEU A 496 -12.32 5.36 -33.08
C LEU A 496 -13.21 6.54 -32.69
N PHE A 497 -12.71 7.43 -31.82
CA PHE A 497 -13.43 8.55 -31.22
C PHE A 497 -12.62 9.85 -31.33
N PRO A 498 -12.39 10.39 -32.56
CA PRO A 498 -11.47 11.52 -32.80
C PRO A 498 -11.89 12.82 -32.11
N HIS A 499 -13.18 12.98 -31.80
CA HIS A 499 -13.73 14.18 -31.16
C HIS A 499 -13.80 14.06 -29.62
N ALA A 500 -13.45 12.91 -29.04
CA ALA A 500 -13.52 12.70 -27.60
C ALA A 500 -12.21 13.11 -26.92
N ASN A 501 -12.32 13.75 -25.76
CA ASN A 501 -11.18 13.99 -24.87
C ASN A 501 -10.81 12.71 -24.13
N ILE A 502 -9.71 12.08 -24.53
CA ILE A 502 -9.25 10.81 -24.00
C ILE A 502 -8.06 11.03 -23.09
N MET A 503 -8.11 10.46 -21.90
CA MET A 503 -7.02 10.54 -20.94
C MET A 503 -6.62 9.17 -20.41
N ARG A 504 -5.31 8.88 -20.47
CA ARG A 504 -4.69 7.69 -19.90
C ARG A 504 -4.07 7.99 -18.54
N ILE A 505 -4.37 7.12 -17.57
CA ILE A 505 -3.84 7.19 -16.20
C ILE A 505 -3.23 5.84 -15.83
N ASP A 506 -1.92 5.78 -15.84
CA ASP A 506 -1.13 4.63 -15.39
C ASP A 506 0.14 5.07 -14.64
N SER A 507 0.91 4.11 -14.14
CA SER A 507 2.14 4.39 -13.38
C SER A 507 3.22 5.11 -14.19
N ASP A 508 3.18 5.03 -15.51
CA ASP A 508 4.21 5.60 -16.40
C ASP A 508 3.87 7.06 -16.75
N THR A 509 2.58 7.39 -16.80
CA THR A 509 2.10 8.76 -17.10
C THR A 509 2.11 9.67 -15.85
N ILE A 510 2.11 9.09 -14.64
CA ILE A 510 1.99 9.83 -13.39
C ILE A 510 3.26 9.73 -12.55
N ASN A 511 4.20 10.63 -12.82
CA ASN A 511 5.44 10.75 -12.06
C ASN A 511 5.34 11.70 -10.85
N ASN A 512 4.19 12.39 -10.66
CA ASN A 512 3.99 13.36 -9.59
C ASN A 512 2.54 13.38 -9.10
N ILE A 513 2.34 13.46 -7.78
CA ILE A 513 1.03 13.55 -7.11
C ILE A 513 0.22 14.77 -7.59
N ASP A 514 0.88 15.90 -7.85
CA ASP A 514 0.20 17.11 -8.30
C ASP A 514 -0.42 16.93 -9.69
N LYS A 515 0.29 16.22 -10.58
CA LYS A 515 -0.21 15.87 -11.92
C LYS A 515 -1.41 14.92 -11.83
N LEU A 516 -1.35 13.93 -10.94
CA LEU A 516 -2.49 13.04 -10.67
C LEU A 516 -3.71 13.83 -10.19
N ASN A 517 -3.54 14.73 -9.21
CA ASN A 517 -4.62 15.54 -8.67
C ASN A 517 -5.25 16.46 -9.74
N SER A 518 -4.43 17.07 -10.61
CA SER A 518 -4.90 17.86 -11.74
C SER A 518 -5.76 17.02 -12.68
N PHE A 519 -5.33 15.80 -13.02
CA PHE A 519 -6.06 14.89 -13.91
C PHE A 519 -7.40 14.45 -13.30
N LEU A 520 -7.39 14.10 -12.02
CA LEU A 520 -8.60 13.68 -11.31
C LEU A 520 -9.63 14.83 -11.21
N ASN A 521 -9.16 16.07 -11.05
CA ASN A 521 -10.06 17.23 -11.06
C ASN A 521 -10.65 17.45 -12.45
N GLN A 522 -9.87 17.37 -13.53
CA GLN A 522 -10.40 17.51 -14.90
C GLN A 522 -11.43 16.41 -15.21
N ALA A 523 -11.18 15.17 -14.79
CA ALA A 523 -12.13 14.07 -14.97
C ALA A 523 -13.43 14.31 -14.19
N ARG A 524 -13.34 14.82 -12.96
CA ARG A 524 -14.51 15.16 -12.13
C ARG A 524 -15.32 16.31 -12.72
N ASP A 525 -14.64 17.33 -13.25
CA ASP A 525 -15.27 18.50 -13.88
C ASP A 525 -15.92 18.15 -15.23
N GLY A 526 -15.87 16.89 -15.68
CA GLY A 526 -16.46 16.45 -16.94
C GLY A 526 -15.68 16.86 -18.19
N LYS A 527 -14.42 17.31 -18.05
CA LYS A 527 -13.59 17.75 -19.17
C LYS A 527 -12.97 16.57 -19.95
N ILE A 528 -13.08 15.36 -19.44
CA ILE A 528 -12.57 14.13 -20.02
C ILE A 528 -13.75 13.24 -20.35
N ASP A 529 -13.83 12.74 -21.58
CA ASP A 529 -14.91 11.88 -22.06
C ASP A 529 -14.61 10.40 -21.86
N ILE A 530 -13.35 9.98 -22.12
CA ILE A 530 -12.91 8.60 -21.98
C ILE A 530 -11.69 8.54 -21.09
N LEU A 531 -11.82 7.83 -19.97
CA LEU A 531 -10.73 7.52 -19.04
C LEU A 531 -10.20 6.12 -19.36
N ILE A 532 -8.89 5.99 -19.53
CA ILE A 532 -8.23 4.70 -19.75
C ILE A 532 -7.26 4.44 -18.62
N GLY A 533 -7.35 3.29 -17.98
CA GLY A 533 -6.38 2.99 -16.93
C GLY A 533 -6.58 1.68 -16.20
N THR A 534 -5.74 1.51 -15.17
CA THR A 534 -5.65 0.32 -14.35
C THR A 534 -6.33 0.53 -12.97
N GLN A 535 -5.99 -0.29 -12.00
CA GLN A 535 -6.54 -0.23 -10.63
C GLN A 535 -6.43 1.15 -9.96
N MET A 536 -5.53 2.05 -10.40
CA MET A 536 -5.41 3.39 -9.82
C MET A 536 -6.66 4.25 -10.01
N LEU A 537 -7.36 4.11 -11.15
CA LEU A 537 -8.61 4.84 -11.43
C LEU A 537 -9.81 4.27 -10.68
N VAL A 538 -9.76 2.98 -10.38
CA VAL A 538 -10.89 2.28 -9.77
C VAL A 538 -11.01 2.55 -8.28
N LYS A 539 -9.90 2.89 -7.60
CA LYS A 539 -9.84 3.03 -6.15
C LYS A 539 -9.94 4.50 -5.71
N GLY A 540 -10.82 4.79 -4.76
CA GLY A 540 -10.84 6.05 -4.00
C GLY A 540 -11.37 7.30 -4.72
N HIS A 541 -11.77 7.23 -6.00
CA HIS A 541 -12.21 8.41 -6.76
C HIS A 541 -13.69 8.33 -7.12
N ASP A 542 -14.34 9.48 -7.15
CA ASP A 542 -15.73 9.64 -7.55
C ASP A 542 -15.81 10.50 -8.80
N PHE A 543 -16.50 9.97 -9.84
CA PHE A 543 -16.70 10.63 -11.13
C PHE A 543 -18.22 10.73 -11.39
N PRO A 544 -18.84 11.89 -11.16
CA PRO A 544 -20.29 12.04 -11.23
C PRO A 544 -20.91 11.68 -12.58
N ASN A 545 -20.18 11.94 -13.66
CA ASN A 545 -20.65 11.71 -15.02
C ASN A 545 -20.31 10.33 -15.60
N LEU A 546 -19.67 9.45 -14.81
CA LEU A 546 -19.27 8.12 -15.26
C LEU A 546 -20.47 7.17 -15.28
N THR A 547 -20.95 6.82 -16.47
CA THR A 547 -22.09 5.93 -16.65
C THR A 547 -21.73 4.61 -17.32
N LEU A 548 -20.62 4.54 -18.07
CA LEU A 548 -20.15 3.32 -18.72
C LEU A 548 -18.78 2.89 -18.19
N VAL A 549 -18.66 1.62 -17.88
CA VAL A 549 -17.36 0.98 -17.60
C VAL A 549 -17.16 -0.19 -18.54
N GLY A 550 -16.08 -0.15 -19.31
CA GLY A 550 -15.63 -1.25 -20.17
C GLY A 550 -14.45 -1.98 -19.54
N VAL A 551 -14.61 -3.24 -19.20
CA VAL A 551 -13.51 -4.13 -18.75
C VAL A 551 -12.93 -4.83 -19.98
N MET A 552 -11.70 -4.43 -20.38
CA MET A 552 -11.13 -4.80 -21.67
C MET A 552 -10.68 -6.26 -21.77
N ASP A 553 -10.16 -6.83 -20.69
CA ASP A 553 -9.68 -8.21 -20.63
C ASP A 553 -9.62 -8.71 -19.19
N ILE A 554 -10.31 -9.82 -18.89
CA ILE A 554 -10.24 -10.49 -17.60
C ILE A 554 -9.57 -11.87 -17.67
N ASP A 555 -9.37 -12.40 -18.87
CA ASP A 555 -9.00 -13.80 -19.08
C ASP A 555 -7.65 -14.16 -18.46
N ALA A 556 -6.67 -13.24 -18.52
CA ALA A 556 -5.35 -13.48 -17.94
C ALA A 556 -5.39 -13.80 -16.43
N GLY A 557 -6.34 -13.24 -15.72
CA GLY A 557 -6.53 -13.52 -14.31
C GLY A 557 -7.30 -14.82 -14.04
N LEU A 558 -8.24 -15.18 -14.92
CA LEU A 558 -9.00 -16.44 -14.82
C LEU A 558 -8.11 -17.69 -14.97
N TYR A 559 -7.03 -17.58 -15.76
CA TYR A 559 -6.06 -18.65 -15.99
C TYR A 559 -4.81 -18.58 -15.11
N SER A 560 -4.81 -17.77 -14.09
CA SER A 560 -3.66 -17.66 -13.19
C SER A 560 -3.51 -18.91 -12.30
N LEU A 561 -2.28 -19.31 -12.07
CA LEU A 561 -1.94 -20.39 -11.13
C LEU A 561 -2.06 -19.98 -9.66
N ASP A 562 -2.24 -18.67 -9.38
CA ASP A 562 -2.46 -18.17 -8.02
C ASP A 562 -3.90 -18.46 -7.59
N PHE A 563 -4.07 -19.27 -6.56
CA PHE A 563 -5.39 -19.63 -6.01
C PHE A 563 -6.21 -18.41 -5.53
N ARG A 564 -5.57 -17.27 -5.30
CA ARG A 564 -6.23 -16.01 -4.94
C ARG A 564 -6.70 -15.20 -6.15
N SER A 565 -6.33 -15.58 -7.37
CA SER A 565 -6.66 -14.82 -8.58
C SER A 565 -8.16 -14.65 -8.78
N ILE A 566 -8.92 -15.71 -8.55
CA ILE A 566 -10.38 -15.71 -8.69
C ILE A 566 -11.01 -14.69 -7.70
N GLU A 567 -10.57 -14.69 -6.44
CA GLU A 567 -10.99 -13.70 -5.45
C GLU A 567 -10.63 -12.27 -5.88
N LYS A 568 -9.38 -12.06 -6.32
CA LYS A 568 -8.91 -10.74 -6.79
C LYS A 568 -9.70 -10.22 -7.99
N ILE A 569 -10.09 -11.10 -8.93
CA ILE A 569 -10.91 -10.73 -10.08
C ILE A 569 -12.31 -10.34 -9.63
N ALA A 570 -12.95 -11.15 -8.79
CA ALA A 570 -14.28 -10.84 -8.29
C ALA A 570 -14.31 -9.51 -7.54
N GLN A 571 -13.35 -9.28 -6.64
CA GLN A 571 -13.18 -8.01 -5.93
C GLN A 571 -13.01 -6.85 -6.90
N MET A 572 -12.17 -7.00 -7.91
CA MET A 572 -11.93 -6.00 -8.93
C MET A 572 -13.20 -5.69 -9.73
N LEU A 573 -13.91 -6.71 -10.21
CA LEU A 573 -15.14 -6.53 -11.01
C LEU A 573 -16.22 -5.77 -10.21
N ILE A 574 -16.43 -6.13 -8.95
CA ILE A 574 -17.40 -5.43 -8.09
C ILE A 574 -16.98 -3.98 -7.83
N GLN A 575 -15.69 -3.73 -7.59
CA GLN A 575 -15.20 -2.37 -7.35
C GLN A 575 -15.32 -1.49 -8.60
N VAL A 576 -14.96 -2.03 -9.76
CA VAL A 576 -15.05 -1.35 -11.05
C VAL A 576 -16.52 -1.07 -11.39
N SER A 577 -17.39 -2.07 -11.25
CA SER A 577 -18.84 -1.94 -11.44
C SER A 577 -19.42 -0.86 -10.53
N GLY A 578 -18.97 -0.81 -9.29
CA GLY A 578 -19.41 0.20 -8.32
C GLY A 578 -19.00 1.64 -8.65
N ARG A 579 -18.24 1.90 -9.72
CA ARG A 579 -17.89 3.26 -10.18
C ARG A 579 -18.94 3.86 -11.09
N SER A 580 -19.66 3.04 -11.82
CA SER A 580 -20.71 3.45 -12.74
C SER A 580 -22.02 3.78 -12.01
N GLY A 581 -22.74 4.82 -12.43
CA GLY A 581 -24.10 5.15 -11.98
C GLY A 581 -24.21 5.46 -10.48
N ARG A 582 -23.34 6.33 -9.94
CA ARG A 582 -23.40 6.75 -8.52
C ARG A 582 -24.36 7.90 -8.25
N HIS A 583 -24.66 8.67 -9.27
CA HIS A 583 -25.57 9.81 -9.24
C HIS A 583 -26.82 9.49 -10.06
N ASP A 584 -27.53 10.45 -10.53
CA ASP A 584 -28.89 10.36 -11.10
C ASP A 584 -29.01 9.52 -12.39
N SER A 585 -27.93 8.99 -12.95
CA SER A 585 -27.96 8.20 -14.19
C SER A 585 -27.67 6.72 -13.92
N PRO A 586 -28.42 5.77 -14.54
CA PRO A 586 -28.13 4.34 -14.41
C PRO A 586 -26.75 4.01 -14.98
N GLY A 587 -26.02 3.17 -14.29
CA GLY A 587 -24.70 2.72 -14.72
C GLY A 587 -24.77 1.47 -15.59
N LYS A 588 -23.82 1.31 -16.51
CA LYS A 588 -23.64 0.12 -17.34
C LYS A 588 -22.20 -0.37 -17.25
N VAL A 589 -22.01 -1.68 -17.21
CA VAL A 589 -20.69 -2.32 -17.19
C VAL A 589 -20.65 -3.36 -18.30
N ILE A 590 -19.62 -3.29 -19.14
CA ILE A 590 -19.35 -4.26 -20.18
C ILE A 590 -18.08 -5.03 -19.83
N ILE A 591 -18.19 -6.34 -19.80
CA ILE A 591 -17.06 -7.24 -19.54
C ILE A 591 -16.76 -8.04 -20.80
N GLN A 592 -15.57 -7.90 -21.35
CA GLN A 592 -15.11 -8.66 -22.50
C GLN A 592 -14.31 -9.88 -22.02
N THR A 593 -14.70 -11.08 -22.50
CA THR A 593 -14.03 -12.35 -22.15
C THR A 593 -14.22 -13.41 -23.22
N ARG A 594 -13.26 -14.30 -23.37
CA ARG A 594 -13.37 -15.51 -24.21
C ARG A 594 -14.08 -16.65 -23.51
N LYS A 595 -14.42 -16.49 -22.21
CA LYS A 595 -15.03 -17.52 -21.37
C LYS A 595 -16.26 -16.97 -20.64
N PRO A 596 -17.31 -16.55 -21.36
CA PRO A 596 -18.53 -16.02 -20.73
C PRO A 596 -19.23 -17.01 -19.80
N GLY A 597 -19.10 -18.32 -20.07
CA GLY A 597 -19.65 -19.39 -19.22
C GLY A 597 -18.73 -19.82 -18.06
N HIS A 598 -17.70 -19.06 -17.70
CA HIS A 598 -16.87 -19.38 -16.55
C HIS A 598 -17.69 -19.32 -15.25
N PRO A 599 -17.62 -20.35 -14.35
CA PRO A 599 -18.42 -20.39 -13.11
C PRO A 599 -18.35 -19.13 -12.27
N LEU A 600 -17.17 -18.51 -12.14
CA LEU A 600 -17.00 -17.21 -11.49
C LEU A 600 -17.98 -16.14 -12.02
N MET A 601 -18.13 -16.07 -13.36
CA MET A 601 -18.97 -15.04 -13.99
C MET A 601 -20.45 -15.28 -13.67
N SER A 602 -20.89 -16.53 -13.79
CA SER A 602 -22.28 -16.91 -13.49
C SER A 602 -22.60 -16.63 -12.02
N GLU A 603 -21.79 -17.12 -11.11
CA GLU A 603 -21.96 -16.93 -9.66
C GLU A 603 -21.96 -15.43 -9.27
N LEU A 604 -21.02 -14.66 -9.82
CA LEU A 604 -20.88 -13.22 -9.48
C LEU A 604 -22.03 -12.38 -10.02
N LEU A 605 -22.53 -12.71 -11.22
CA LEU A 605 -23.62 -11.98 -11.88
C LEU A 605 -24.99 -12.32 -11.29
N GLU A 606 -25.20 -13.58 -10.92
CA GLU A 606 -26.49 -14.07 -10.44
C GLU A 606 -26.67 -13.85 -8.93
N TYR A 607 -25.64 -14.18 -8.13
CA TYR A 607 -25.72 -14.16 -6.66
C TYR A 607 -24.86 -13.08 -6.00
N GLY A 608 -24.21 -12.22 -6.79
CA GLY A 608 -23.33 -11.17 -6.29
C GLY A 608 -22.11 -11.67 -5.57
N TYR A 609 -21.42 -10.75 -4.85
CA TYR A 609 -20.17 -11.10 -4.15
C TYR A 609 -20.39 -12.11 -3.01
N ASN A 610 -21.52 -12.06 -2.32
CA ASN A 610 -21.83 -12.97 -1.21
C ASN A 610 -22.02 -14.42 -1.69
N GLY A 611 -22.82 -14.64 -2.75
CA GLY A 611 -22.99 -15.96 -3.34
C GLY A 611 -21.66 -16.54 -3.82
N PHE A 612 -20.95 -15.76 -4.62
CA PHE A 612 -19.61 -16.11 -5.11
C PHE A 612 -18.63 -16.47 -3.98
N SER A 613 -18.51 -15.62 -2.93
CA SER A 613 -17.56 -15.83 -1.85
C SER A 613 -17.87 -17.07 -1.02
N ASN A 614 -19.14 -17.39 -0.83
CA ASN A 614 -19.56 -18.62 -0.12
C ASN A 614 -19.11 -19.87 -0.89
N LYS A 615 -19.38 -19.91 -2.19
CA LYS A 615 -18.98 -21.02 -3.06
C LYS A 615 -17.46 -21.17 -3.13
N ALA A 616 -16.75 -20.08 -3.34
CA ALA A 616 -15.28 -20.07 -3.40
C ALA A 616 -14.63 -20.47 -2.06
N LEU A 617 -15.25 -20.16 -0.92
CA LEU A 617 -14.81 -20.63 0.39
C LEU A 617 -15.01 -22.15 0.55
N GLU A 618 -16.11 -22.71 0.05
CA GLU A 618 -16.33 -24.16 0.02
C GLU A 618 -15.23 -24.85 -0.80
N ASP A 619 -14.94 -24.36 -2.01
CA ASP A 619 -13.89 -24.88 -2.87
C ASP A 619 -12.52 -24.85 -2.19
N ARG A 620 -12.19 -23.75 -1.47
CA ARG A 620 -10.95 -23.65 -0.69
C ARG A 620 -10.91 -24.61 0.50
N ASN A 621 -12.03 -24.90 1.13
CA ASN A 621 -12.13 -25.90 2.19
C ASN A 621 -11.79 -27.29 1.65
N HIS A 622 -12.42 -27.69 0.55
CA HIS A 622 -12.16 -28.98 -0.12
C HIS A 622 -10.68 -29.10 -0.54
N ALA A 623 -10.10 -28.04 -1.06
CA ALA A 623 -8.70 -28.01 -1.48
C ALA A 623 -7.69 -27.79 -0.34
N SER A 624 -8.13 -27.64 0.91
CA SER A 624 -7.27 -27.28 2.08
C SER A 624 -6.40 -26.08 1.80
N LEU A 625 -6.99 -25.03 1.24
CA LEU A 625 -6.34 -23.73 0.95
C LEU A 625 -6.72 -22.67 2.01
N PRO A 626 -5.94 -21.60 2.18
CA PRO A 626 -6.33 -20.49 3.04
C PRO A 626 -7.74 -19.95 2.71
N PRO A 627 -8.59 -19.69 3.72
CA PRO A 627 -8.29 -19.56 5.15
C PRO A 627 -8.37 -20.85 5.98
N TYR A 628 -8.60 -22.00 5.38
CA TYR A 628 -8.72 -23.29 6.08
C TYR A 628 -7.37 -23.95 6.38
N SER A 629 -6.32 -23.49 5.73
CA SER A 629 -4.92 -23.82 6.03
C SER A 629 -4.07 -22.57 6.11
N TYR A 630 -2.82 -22.74 6.50
CA TYR A 630 -1.84 -21.65 6.67
C TYR A 630 -0.61 -21.96 5.82
N LEU A 631 -0.03 -20.92 5.22
CA LEU A 631 1.08 -21.03 4.30
C LEU A 631 2.31 -20.26 4.78
N ALA A 632 3.48 -20.85 4.59
CA ALA A 632 4.75 -20.15 4.68
C ALA A 632 5.56 -20.42 3.40
N LEU A 633 6.02 -19.37 2.75
CA LEU A 633 6.78 -19.46 1.51
C LEU A 633 8.25 -19.14 1.77
N PHE A 634 9.10 -20.16 1.59
CA PHE A 634 10.54 -20.03 1.65
C PHE A 634 11.08 -19.79 0.25
N ARG A 635 11.71 -18.63 0.04
CA ARG A 635 12.38 -18.29 -1.22
C ARG A 635 13.87 -18.26 -1.01
N VAL A 636 14.63 -18.83 -1.94
CA VAL A 636 16.08 -18.75 -1.97
C VAL A 636 16.54 -18.22 -3.33
N SER A 637 17.65 -17.48 -3.34
CA SER A 637 18.28 -17.06 -4.58
C SER A 637 19.77 -17.36 -4.55
N THR A 638 20.28 -17.92 -5.65
CA THR A 638 21.65 -18.39 -5.82
C THR A 638 22.29 -17.80 -7.07
N LYS A 639 23.62 -17.75 -7.11
CA LYS A 639 24.35 -17.32 -8.32
C LYS A 639 24.33 -18.40 -9.40
N TYR A 640 24.39 -19.68 -9.00
CA TYR A 640 24.47 -20.81 -9.90
C TYR A 640 23.10 -21.50 -10.02
N LYS A 641 22.77 -21.91 -11.26
CA LYS A 641 21.55 -22.64 -11.59
C LYS A 641 21.56 -24.00 -10.86
N GLY A 642 20.41 -24.40 -10.28
CA GLY A 642 20.26 -25.69 -9.60
C GLY A 642 20.67 -25.73 -8.13
N GLU A 643 21.61 -24.87 -7.69
CA GLU A 643 22.10 -24.86 -6.29
C GLU A 643 20.97 -24.65 -5.28
N GLY A 644 20.00 -23.77 -5.61
CA GLY A 644 18.84 -23.51 -4.75
C GLY A 644 17.88 -24.69 -4.64
N LEU A 645 17.72 -25.48 -5.69
CA LEU A 645 16.93 -26.72 -5.64
C LEU A 645 17.56 -27.73 -4.69
N ILE A 646 18.85 -27.97 -4.83
CA ILE A 646 19.61 -28.90 -3.93
C ILE A 646 19.48 -28.44 -2.48
N PHE A 647 19.62 -27.14 -2.24
CA PHE A 647 19.51 -26.58 -0.89
C PHE A 647 18.11 -26.77 -0.29
N LEU A 648 17.06 -26.45 -1.03
CA LEU A 648 15.66 -26.63 -0.58
C LEU A 648 15.25 -28.10 -0.47
N SER A 649 15.80 -28.99 -1.32
CA SER A 649 15.57 -30.44 -1.20
C SER A 649 16.12 -30.98 0.10
N LYS A 650 17.29 -30.54 0.56
CA LYS A 650 17.84 -30.91 1.88
C LYS A 650 16.91 -30.47 3.02
N ILE A 651 16.31 -29.29 2.91
CA ILE A 651 15.31 -28.80 3.88
C ILE A 651 14.06 -29.68 3.84
N LYS A 652 13.53 -29.96 2.65
CA LYS A 652 12.37 -30.82 2.48
C LYS A 652 12.57 -32.19 3.10
N ASN A 653 13.68 -32.86 2.80
CA ASN A 653 13.97 -34.20 3.32
C ASN A 653 14.11 -34.21 4.85
N LYS A 654 14.68 -33.15 5.44
CA LYS A 654 14.87 -33.06 6.88
C LYS A 654 13.59 -32.78 7.65
N PHE A 655 12.66 -31.99 7.09
CA PHE A 655 11.46 -31.48 7.77
C PHE A 655 10.17 -32.10 7.24
N ASN A 656 10.24 -33.20 6.50
CA ASN A 656 9.06 -33.91 6.00
C ASN A 656 8.42 -34.70 7.15
N GLU A 657 7.28 -34.22 7.65
CA GLU A 657 6.53 -34.81 8.76
C GLU A 657 5.03 -34.89 8.40
N ASN A 658 4.26 -35.76 9.04
CA ASN A 658 2.85 -36.04 8.71
C ASN A 658 1.91 -34.84 8.84
N ASN A 659 2.24 -33.83 9.70
CA ASN A 659 1.38 -32.68 9.96
C ASN A 659 1.74 -31.43 9.11
N ILE A 660 2.63 -31.59 8.13
CA ILE A 660 3.09 -30.51 7.27
C ILE A 660 3.25 -31.01 5.84
N LYS A 661 2.71 -30.26 4.88
CA LYS A 661 2.93 -30.52 3.45
C LYS A 661 4.00 -29.58 2.94
N LEU A 662 5.10 -30.15 2.43
CA LEU A 662 6.19 -29.43 1.79
C LEU A 662 6.03 -29.55 0.26
N LEU A 663 5.51 -28.50 -0.37
CA LEU A 663 5.26 -28.42 -1.81
C LEU A 663 6.44 -27.77 -2.52
N GLY A 664 6.98 -28.45 -3.49
CA GLY A 664 8.25 -28.13 -4.14
C GLY A 664 9.40 -29.02 -3.63
N PRO A 665 10.68 -28.58 -3.70
CA PRO A 665 11.13 -27.29 -4.22
C PRO A 665 10.90 -27.15 -5.73
N SER A 666 10.67 -25.92 -6.15
CA SER A 666 10.47 -25.59 -7.56
C SER A 666 11.18 -24.28 -7.93
N PRO A 667 11.50 -24.05 -9.21
CA PRO A 667 11.84 -22.71 -9.66
C PRO A 667 10.71 -21.74 -9.34
N SER A 668 11.06 -20.52 -8.94
CA SER A 668 10.05 -19.45 -8.81
C SER A 668 9.53 -19.07 -10.19
N PRO A 669 8.30 -18.53 -10.32
CA PRO A 669 7.73 -18.09 -11.60
C PRO A 669 8.65 -17.14 -12.39
N ILE A 670 9.39 -16.27 -11.69
CA ILE A 670 10.52 -15.54 -12.25
C ILE A 670 11.78 -16.26 -11.78
N HIS A 671 12.23 -17.20 -12.59
CA HIS A 671 13.35 -18.07 -12.20
C HIS A 671 14.69 -17.32 -12.16
N LYS A 672 14.93 -16.36 -13.08
CA LYS A 672 16.17 -15.57 -13.13
C LYS A 672 15.86 -14.07 -12.98
N LYS A 673 16.55 -13.38 -12.06
CA LYS A 673 16.47 -11.93 -11.85
C LYS A 673 17.83 -11.40 -11.35
N ASN A 674 18.36 -10.32 -11.94
CA ASN A 674 19.64 -9.72 -11.57
C ASN A 674 20.78 -10.75 -11.54
N ASN A 675 20.89 -11.61 -12.55
CA ASN A 675 21.87 -12.70 -12.65
C ASN A 675 21.85 -13.67 -11.45
N ARG A 676 20.71 -13.82 -10.79
CA ARG A 676 20.49 -14.81 -9.74
C ARG A 676 19.30 -15.69 -10.08
N TYR A 677 19.35 -16.95 -9.68
CA TYR A 677 18.31 -17.95 -9.88
C TYR A 677 17.49 -18.09 -8.60
N PHE A 678 16.15 -18.03 -8.74
CA PHE A 678 15.21 -18.05 -7.64
C PHE A 678 14.47 -19.38 -7.58
N TYR A 679 14.35 -19.91 -6.38
CA TYR A 679 13.66 -21.16 -6.07
C TYR A 679 12.79 -20.98 -4.84
N GLN A 680 11.78 -21.83 -4.73
CA GLN A 680 10.81 -21.73 -3.65
C GLN A 680 10.38 -23.09 -3.11
N LEU A 681 10.05 -23.11 -1.83
CA LEU A 681 9.45 -24.21 -1.11
C LEU A 681 8.26 -23.68 -0.34
N LEU A 682 7.07 -24.19 -0.62
CA LEU A 682 5.86 -23.81 0.06
C LEU A 682 5.56 -24.81 1.18
N VAL A 683 5.33 -24.30 2.36
CA VAL A 683 5.00 -25.05 3.57
C VAL A 683 3.54 -24.80 3.89
N ASN A 684 2.74 -25.87 3.98
CA ASN A 684 1.32 -25.80 4.28
C ASN A 684 1.03 -26.63 5.54
N SER A 685 0.19 -26.10 6.42
CA SER A 685 -0.34 -26.79 7.60
C SER A 685 -1.74 -26.30 7.96
N ASN A 686 -2.58 -27.19 8.47
CA ASN A 686 -3.90 -26.82 8.99
C ASN A 686 -3.85 -26.20 10.37
N ASN A 687 -2.67 -26.21 11.02
CA ASN A 687 -2.45 -25.62 12.34
C ASN A 687 -1.42 -24.47 12.26
N ARG A 688 -1.88 -23.25 12.55
CA ARG A 688 -1.05 -22.05 12.51
C ARG A 688 0.13 -22.10 13.48
N LYS A 689 -0.09 -22.55 14.71
CA LYS A 689 0.96 -22.63 15.73
C LYS A 689 2.07 -23.57 15.29
N PHE A 690 1.67 -24.73 14.75
CA PHE A 690 2.61 -25.71 14.23
C PHE A 690 3.39 -25.17 13.01
N LEU A 691 2.70 -24.50 12.07
CA LEU A 691 3.36 -23.86 10.93
C LEU A 691 4.46 -22.87 11.38
N LEU A 692 4.14 -21.99 12.33
CA LEU A 692 5.09 -21.00 12.85
C LEU A 692 6.28 -21.66 13.56
N GLN A 693 6.03 -22.69 14.37
CA GLN A 693 7.07 -23.45 15.02
C GLN A 693 8.01 -24.08 13.98
N LYS A 694 7.48 -24.78 13.00
CA LYS A 694 8.29 -25.40 11.92
C LYS A 694 9.01 -24.36 11.08
N SER A 695 8.39 -23.22 10.79
CA SER A 695 9.06 -22.12 10.11
C SER A 695 10.25 -21.59 10.91
N THR A 696 10.14 -21.55 12.24
CA THR A 696 11.27 -21.20 13.13
C THR A 696 12.40 -22.25 13.06
N GLU A 697 12.06 -23.53 13.16
CA GLU A 697 13.04 -24.62 13.07
C GLU A 697 13.77 -24.62 11.71
N ILE A 698 13.03 -24.45 10.61
CA ILE A 698 13.62 -24.35 9.26
C ILE A 698 14.53 -23.12 9.16
N ARG A 699 14.09 -21.95 9.67
CA ARG A 699 14.90 -20.73 9.70
C ARG A 699 16.21 -20.94 10.44
N GLU A 700 16.17 -21.52 11.64
CA GLU A 700 17.36 -21.79 12.45
C GLU A 700 18.30 -22.76 11.75
N TYR A 701 17.75 -23.79 11.09
CA TYR A 701 18.54 -24.70 10.29
C TYR A 701 19.25 -23.98 9.14
N ILE A 702 18.56 -23.12 8.39
CA ILE A 702 19.13 -22.31 7.31
C ILE A 702 20.26 -21.42 7.84
N MET A 703 20.05 -20.76 8.97
CA MET A 703 21.04 -19.89 9.58
C MET A 703 22.33 -20.63 10.00
N LYS A 704 22.20 -21.87 10.47
CA LYS A 704 23.36 -22.71 10.84
C LYS A 704 24.19 -23.13 9.64
N GLN A 705 23.64 -23.17 8.41
CA GLN A 705 24.36 -23.60 7.20
C GLN A 705 25.41 -22.60 6.71
N LYS A 706 25.42 -21.35 7.19
CA LYS A 706 26.40 -20.27 6.90
C LYS A 706 26.82 -20.14 5.42
N LYS A 707 25.93 -20.44 4.47
CA LYS A 707 26.21 -20.35 3.02
C LYS A 707 26.08 -18.92 2.53
N SER A 708 27.18 -18.21 2.34
CA SER A 708 27.22 -16.81 1.88
C SER A 708 26.62 -16.60 0.48
N ASN A 709 26.63 -17.63 -0.38
CA ASN A 709 26.11 -17.56 -1.75
C ASN A 709 24.60 -17.60 -1.84
N ILE A 710 23.90 -18.08 -0.79
CA ILE A 710 22.46 -18.25 -0.75
C ILE A 710 21.84 -17.09 0.02
N LYS A 711 21.03 -16.27 -0.69
CA LYS A 711 20.13 -15.32 -0.04
C LYS A 711 18.78 -16.00 0.13
N TRP A 712 18.14 -15.82 1.26
CA TRP A 712 16.86 -16.44 1.57
C TRP A 712 15.89 -15.45 2.22
N SER A 713 14.61 -15.77 2.14
CA SER A 713 13.54 -15.03 2.82
C SER A 713 12.38 -15.94 3.13
N ILE A 714 11.63 -15.59 4.17
CA ILE A 714 10.40 -16.26 4.58
C ILE A 714 9.24 -15.27 4.41
N ASP A 715 8.12 -15.76 3.88
CA ASP A 715 6.88 -15.03 3.77
C ASP A 715 5.77 -15.85 4.43
N ILE A 716 5.30 -15.40 5.58
CA ILE A 716 4.17 -16.01 6.30
C ILE A 716 2.89 -15.40 5.75
N ASP A 717 1.90 -16.25 5.48
CA ASP A 717 0.63 -15.89 4.84
C ASP A 717 0.87 -15.08 3.54
N PRO A 718 1.54 -15.68 2.54
CA PRO A 718 1.80 -15.00 1.27
C PRO A 718 0.50 -14.68 0.55
N ILE A 719 0.42 -13.45 -0.01
CA ILE A 719 -0.73 -13.00 -0.80
C ILE A 719 -0.59 -13.31 -2.29
N ASP A 720 0.60 -13.72 -2.71
CA ASP A 720 0.92 -14.26 -4.02
C ASP A 720 2.02 -15.32 -3.90
N LEU A 721 2.08 -16.18 -4.88
CA LEU A 721 3.10 -17.24 -4.98
C LEU A 721 4.19 -16.90 -6.02
N TYR A 722 4.21 -15.66 -6.55
CA TYR A 722 5.16 -15.18 -7.57
C TYR A 722 6.40 -14.53 -7.00
#